data_a8658dddc9e670c574a56cb1184bdb5f
#
_entry.id   a8658dddc9e670c574a56cb1184bdb5f
#
_cell.length_a   1.000
_cell.length_b   1.000
_cell.length_c   1.000
_cell.angle_alpha   90.00
_cell.angle_beta   90.00
_cell.angle_gamma   90.00
#
_symmetry.space_group_name_H-M   'P 1'
#
loop_
_entity.id
_entity.type
_entity.pdbx_description
1 polymer ?
#
loop_
_entity_poly.entity_id
_entity_poly.type
_entity_poly.pdbx_seq_one_letter_code
_entity_poly.pdbx_strand_id
1 'polypeptide(L)'
;MSEETKAHPFSEHHQRHVRTTFQYIDKLLSEAEHTMADAGSLSPFRRHSDDTTPIQRKVTHDYIVRVREAMRRVMEELNIPPPEPHSGAVWAAAINLMYCSISLNELTPERMRAYGPLSTEAANRLDRIRAELDGLVGKLRSFLGRGAGGDLQQRLQQLGKTSDEIRLLSEIERIVTAHGLVEFRGTLSMLLDRMESAAFEVGVFGRVSSGKSSLLNYILQTNVLPIGVTPVTAIPTRISHGPVAEAGIEFAEAQPQIIPLSELAEFATEQKNPGNKKHVTRIFVKLPSDRLAEGVTFVDTPGLGSLAIAGAEETIAYLPRCDLGIILIDASNGLTQDDLVVVQALYQAGASAMVLISKADLFSAADREQMISYIKSNLHNQLCVLPPVHAVSVFGTHAALCDRWFESELRPFLAQHHQLAVVSQKRKIGRLRESVIGALERRLQAEAVHGVSSTLPEQNREALREGDRLLERAQGESFFLTRKITKMHGAIIDIAAQRIAAGLIDSDDASAASIFSETLTSLIAEPVAATLRSIEQTREALAKAMQVVTSTSRNGVPDELPKPAGMPMVDVSEISKTIVVEKPTVISLFGKGVLASHVQRKLEQQYDRALLEFLSLYANRLRRWMEQSISTLRNAFTIFADMHRARFEAAPIAAGLSDKSAIQNDLEILCGWDAQDVLDAWSADASSPNFSKVT
;
A
#
# COMPACT_ATOMS: atom_id res chain seq x y z
N MET A 1 25.66 68.03 28.11
CA MET A 1 25.25 67.15 29.24
C MET A 1 25.62 65.71 28.85
N SER A 2 26.75 65.29 29.40
CA SER A 2 27.28 63.95 29.19
C SER A 2 26.42 62.97 29.97
N GLU A 3 25.83 61.98 29.27
CA GLU A 3 25.26 60.81 29.89
C GLU A 3 26.37 60.07 30.63
N GLU A 4 26.33 60.10 31.95
CA GLU A 4 27.15 59.29 32.84
C GLU A 4 26.64 57.82 32.59
N THR A 5 27.42 57.06 31.88
CA THR A 5 27.32 55.63 31.79
C THR A 5 27.49 55.04 33.22
N LYS A 6 26.40 54.81 33.94
CA LYS A 6 26.45 54.09 35.24
C LYS A 6 27.16 52.76 35.02
N ALA A 7 28.38 52.64 35.56
CA ALA A 7 29.17 51.44 35.53
C ALA A 7 28.34 50.29 36.14
N HIS A 8 28.21 49.19 35.42
CA HIS A 8 27.47 48.01 35.87
C HIS A 8 28.12 47.49 37.16
N PRO A 9 27.35 47.24 38.27
CA PRO A 9 27.90 46.82 39.55
C PRO A 9 28.73 45.54 39.48
N PHE A 10 28.52 44.70 38.43
CA PHE A 10 29.26 43.47 38.19
C PHE A 10 30.17 43.61 36.96
N SER A 11 31.44 43.19 37.12
CA SER A 11 32.34 43.07 35.97
C SER A 11 31.83 41.99 34.97
N GLU A 12 32.29 42.07 33.71
CA GLU A 12 31.93 41.05 32.69
C GLU A 12 32.26 39.62 33.13
N HIS A 13 33.34 39.46 33.91
CA HIS A 13 33.70 38.13 34.46
C HIS A 13 32.67 37.65 35.49
N HIS A 14 32.16 38.52 36.36
CA HIS A 14 31.10 38.16 37.31
C HIS A 14 29.82 37.85 36.57
N GLN A 15 29.42 38.62 35.58
CA GLN A 15 28.22 38.35 34.78
C GLN A 15 28.30 37.03 34.03
N ARG A 16 29.48 36.74 33.46
CA ARG A 16 29.72 35.44 32.78
C ARG A 16 29.64 34.29 33.79
N HIS A 17 30.23 34.42 34.97
CA HIS A 17 30.19 33.38 35.99
C HIS A 17 28.77 33.09 36.48
N VAL A 18 27.97 34.13 36.76
CA VAL A 18 26.55 33.97 37.11
C VAL A 18 25.78 33.23 36.01
N ARG A 19 25.97 33.67 34.77
CA ARG A 19 25.34 33.07 33.60
C ARG A 19 25.69 31.58 33.45
N THR A 20 26.96 31.25 33.51
CA THR A 20 27.43 29.84 33.37
C THR A 20 26.95 28.99 34.54
N THR A 21 26.94 29.55 35.77
CA THR A 21 26.44 28.81 36.94
C THR A 21 24.94 28.54 36.82
N PHE A 22 24.14 29.50 36.39
CA PHE A 22 22.70 29.30 36.20
C PHE A 22 22.38 28.37 35.04
N GLN A 23 23.14 28.41 33.95
CA GLN A 23 23.03 27.43 32.89
C GLN A 23 23.32 26.00 33.37
N TYR A 24 24.34 25.83 34.21
CA TYR A 24 24.66 24.52 34.77
C TYR A 24 23.58 24.03 35.74
N ILE A 25 23.05 24.92 36.60
CA ILE A 25 21.92 24.60 37.50
C ILE A 25 20.69 24.19 36.65
N ASP A 26 20.35 24.96 35.61
CA ASP A 26 19.22 24.62 34.73
C ASP A 26 19.39 23.28 34.03
N LYS A 27 20.61 22.95 33.60
CA LYS A 27 20.93 21.63 33.07
C LYS A 27 20.63 20.50 34.08
N LEU A 28 21.08 20.67 35.33
CA LEU A 28 20.83 19.68 36.40
C LEU A 28 19.34 19.55 36.74
N LEU A 29 18.61 20.68 36.73
CA LEU A 29 17.16 20.70 36.91
C LEU A 29 16.44 19.95 35.77
N SER A 30 16.88 20.17 34.54
CA SER A 30 16.34 19.48 33.37
C SER A 30 16.62 17.96 33.40
N GLU A 31 17.81 17.55 33.87
CA GLU A 31 18.14 16.13 34.08
C GLU A 31 17.28 15.51 35.18
N ALA A 32 17.03 16.21 36.27
CA ALA A 32 16.14 15.75 37.36
C ALA A 32 14.69 15.61 36.86
N GLU A 33 14.18 16.60 36.13
CA GLU A 33 12.86 16.58 35.53
C GLU A 33 12.70 15.42 34.55
N HIS A 34 13.72 15.17 33.70
CA HIS A 34 13.76 14.06 32.78
C HIS A 34 13.76 12.69 33.50
N THR A 35 14.54 12.55 34.58
CA THR A 35 14.58 11.33 35.39
C THR A 35 13.21 11.00 35.99
N MET A 36 12.53 12.02 36.53
CA MET A 36 11.18 11.85 37.10
C MET A 36 10.15 11.51 36.00
N ALA A 37 10.28 12.08 34.81
CA ALA A 37 9.43 11.76 33.67
C ALA A 37 9.70 10.34 33.13
N ASP A 38 10.97 9.92 33.03
CA ASP A 38 11.38 8.57 32.62
C ASP A 38 10.81 7.51 33.55
N ALA A 39 10.90 7.70 34.87
CA ALA A 39 10.35 6.77 35.88
C ALA A 39 8.86 6.54 35.70
N GLY A 40 8.08 7.60 35.41
CA GLY A 40 6.63 7.53 35.15
C GLY A 40 6.24 7.24 33.72
N SER A 41 7.17 7.02 32.79
CA SER A 41 6.89 6.79 31.38
C SER A 41 6.34 5.39 31.13
N LEU A 42 5.62 5.22 30.00
CA LEU A 42 5.15 3.92 29.52
C LEU A 42 6.19 3.18 28.68
N SER A 43 7.41 3.71 28.58
CA SER A 43 8.49 3.07 27.83
C SER A 43 8.83 1.69 28.43
N PRO A 44 8.89 0.62 27.61
CA PRO A 44 9.39 -0.68 28.09
C PRO A 44 10.89 -0.67 28.41
N PHE A 45 11.62 0.42 28.02
CA PHE A 45 13.06 0.61 28.19
C PHE A 45 13.37 1.69 29.24
N ARG A 46 12.50 1.87 30.24
CA ARG A 46 12.74 2.80 31.35
C ARG A 46 14.08 2.50 32.02
N ARG A 47 14.84 3.55 32.32
CA ARG A 47 16.12 3.42 33.04
C ARG A 47 15.95 3.33 34.52
N HIS A 48 14.82 3.87 35.04
CA HIS A 48 14.50 3.91 36.45
C HIS A 48 13.18 3.16 36.74
N SER A 49 13.11 2.43 37.82
CA SER A 49 11.84 1.88 38.31
C SER A 49 10.91 3.01 38.74
N ASP A 50 9.61 2.84 38.53
CA ASP A 50 8.63 3.85 38.96
C ASP A 50 8.38 3.71 40.48
N ASP A 51 9.23 4.36 41.26
CA ASP A 51 9.09 4.51 42.71
C ASP A 51 8.51 5.87 43.10
N THR A 52 8.00 6.63 42.09
CA THR A 52 7.47 7.99 42.28
C THR A 52 5.94 8.00 42.17
N THR A 53 5.31 8.90 42.93
CA THR A 53 3.88 9.18 42.79
C THR A 53 3.63 10.30 41.78
N PRO A 54 2.44 10.32 41.12
CA PRO A 54 2.07 11.45 40.24
C PRO A 54 2.17 12.82 40.92
N ILE A 55 1.86 12.86 42.23
CA ILE A 55 1.96 14.09 43.04
C ILE A 55 3.42 14.52 43.17
N GLN A 56 4.34 13.60 43.48
CA GLN A 56 5.77 13.91 43.58
C GLN A 56 6.31 14.44 42.25
N ARG A 57 5.96 13.82 41.14
CA ARG A 57 6.37 14.30 39.80
C ARG A 57 5.87 15.73 39.52
N LYS A 58 4.59 16.00 39.81
CA LYS A 58 4.00 17.33 39.61
C LYS A 58 4.65 18.36 40.55
N VAL A 59 4.79 18.07 41.82
CA VAL A 59 5.38 18.99 42.82
C VAL A 59 6.85 19.28 42.46
N THR A 60 7.61 18.28 42.01
CA THR A 60 8.99 18.48 41.54
C THR A 60 9.03 19.43 40.37
N HIS A 61 8.18 19.21 39.35
CA HIS A 61 8.06 20.12 38.21
C HIS A 61 7.72 21.54 38.62
N ASP A 62 6.72 21.73 39.52
CA ASP A 62 6.31 23.06 40.02
C ASP A 62 7.44 23.76 40.75
N TYR A 63 8.25 23.07 41.55
CA TYR A 63 9.42 23.61 42.20
C TYR A 63 10.53 23.99 41.22
N ILE A 64 10.80 23.17 40.23
CA ILE A 64 11.78 23.46 39.17
C ILE A 64 11.39 24.74 38.41
N VAL A 65 10.12 24.91 38.05
CA VAL A 65 9.60 26.10 37.41
C VAL A 65 9.86 27.33 38.30
N ARG A 66 9.57 27.25 39.60
CA ARG A 66 9.82 28.36 40.55
C ARG A 66 11.31 28.68 40.69
N VAL A 67 12.19 27.68 40.68
CA VAL A 67 13.66 27.93 40.74
C VAL A 67 14.10 28.67 39.46
N ARG A 68 13.61 28.23 38.29
CA ARG A 68 13.90 28.91 37.02
C ARG A 68 13.40 30.35 37.00
N GLU A 69 12.20 30.59 37.50
CA GLU A 69 11.68 31.98 37.64
C GLU A 69 12.47 32.84 38.62
N ALA A 70 12.94 32.22 39.72
CA ALA A 70 13.81 32.96 40.68
C ALA A 70 15.16 33.30 40.06
N MET A 71 15.80 32.39 39.33
CA MET A 71 17.03 32.64 38.59
C MET A 71 16.84 33.76 37.55
N ARG A 72 15.73 33.73 36.79
CA ARG A 72 15.40 34.77 35.81
C ARG A 72 15.25 36.14 36.49
N ARG A 73 14.51 36.25 37.61
CA ARG A 73 14.36 37.50 38.37
C ARG A 73 15.68 38.02 38.89
N VAL A 74 16.54 37.18 39.44
CA VAL A 74 17.88 37.58 39.89
C VAL A 74 18.72 38.15 38.74
N MET A 75 18.66 37.54 37.56
CA MET A 75 19.35 38.08 36.36
C MET A 75 18.80 39.44 35.92
N GLU A 76 17.47 39.59 35.97
CA GLU A 76 16.82 40.88 35.66
C GLU A 76 17.21 41.96 36.69
N GLU A 77 17.16 41.67 38.00
CA GLU A 77 17.56 42.56 39.07
C GLU A 77 19.03 42.99 38.96
N LEU A 78 19.90 42.05 38.56
CA LEU A 78 21.33 42.32 38.35
C LEU A 78 21.67 42.90 36.98
N ASN A 79 20.66 43.07 36.12
CA ASN A 79 20.79 43.54 34.75
C ASN A 79 21.77 42.69 33.90
N ILE A 80 21.78 41.38 34.14
CA ILE A 80 22.58 40.39 33.40
C ILE A 80 21.72 39.78 32.28
N PRO A 81 22.06 39.95 30.99
CA PRO A 81 21.27 39.38 29.91
C PRO A 81 21.29 37.86 29.95
N PRO A 82 20.14 37.18 29.71
CA PRO A 82 20.08 35.73 29.64
C PRO A 82 20.97 35.20 28.51
N PRO A 83 21.46 33.97 28.61
CA PRO A 83 22.20 33.35 27.52
C PRO A 83 21.29 33.16 26.29
N GLU A 84 21.83 33.44 25.12
CA GLU A 84 21.10 33.16 23.88
C GLU A 84 20.92 31.68 23.69
N PRO A 85 19.70 31.23 23.41
CA PRO A 85 19.46 29.80 23.11
C PRO A 85 20.13 29.42 21.80
N HIS A 86 20.72 28.23 21.75
CA HIS A 86 21.26 27.68 20.51
C HIS A 86 20.14 27.46 19.51
N SER A 87 20.27 27.99 18.31
CA SER A 87 19.41 27.65 17.17
C SER A 87 19.69 26.23 16.71
N GLY A 88 18.65 25.47 16.32
CA GLY A 88 18.82 24.15 15.71
C GLY A 88 18.29 22.97 16.51
N ALA A 89 17.31 23.19 17.41
CA ALA A 89 16.66 22.11 18.15
C ALA A 89 16.07 21.05 17.22
N VAL A 90 15.46 21.46 16.12
CA VAL A 90 14.91 20.55 15.09
C VAL A 90 16.02 19.73 14.44
N TRP A 91 17.16 20.36 14.13
CA TRP A 91 18.33 19.70 13.57
C TRP A 91 18.91 18.67 14.55
N ALA A 92 19.06 19.03 15.82
CA ALA A 92 19.55 18.12 16.86
C ALA A 92 18.61 16.91 17.04
N ALA A 93 17.29 17.14 17.05
CA ALA A 93 16.31 16.06 17.10
C ALA A 93 16.37 15.17 15.84
N ALA A 94 16.51 15.75 14.67
CA ALA A 94 16.64 15.00 13.41
C ALA A 94 17.90 14.12 13.37
N ILE A 95 19.03 14.58 13.95
CA ILE A 95 20.24 13.78 14.11
C ILE A 95 19.97 12.57 15.02
N ASN A 96 19.30 12.75 16.15
CA ASN A 96 18.98 11.64 17.04
C ASN A 96 18.09 10.60 16.34
N LEU A 97 17.12 11.03 15.53
CA LEU A 97 16.31 10.13 14.72
C LEU A 97 17.10 9.42 13.62
N MET A 98 18.10 10.07 13.03
CA MET A 98 19.03 9.42 12.11
C MET A 98 19.82 8.31 12.81
N TYR A 99 20.27 8.52 14.04
CA TYR A 99 20.91 7.47 14.83
C TYR A 99 19.98 6.33 15.18
N CYS A 100 18.66 6.58 15.36
CA CYS A 100 17.67 5.51 15.50
C CYS A 100 17.64 4.62 14.26
N SER A 101 17.55 5.20 13.05
CA SER A 101 17.57 4.45 11.78
C SER A 101 18.88 3.66 11.62
N ILE A 102 20.03 4.26 11.97
CA ILE A 102 21.33 3.55 11.95
C ILE A 102 21.31 2.37 12.92
N SER A 103 20.78 2.55 14.13
CA SER A 103 20.68 1.47 15.13
C SER A 103 19.73 0.35 14.69
N LEU A 104 18.65 0.66 13.96
CA LEU A 104 17.77 -0.34 13.40
C LEU A 104 18.46 -1.25 12.35
N ASN A 105 19.51 -0.76 11.69
CA ASN A 105 20.31 -1.59 10.77
C ASN A 105 21.09 -2.70 11.47
N GLU A 106 21.31 -2.63 12.80
CA GLU A 106 21.88 -3.74 13.56
C GLU A 106 20.95 -4.95 13.62
N LEU A 107 19.64 -4.75 13.40
CA LEU A 107 18.63 -5.81 13.40
C LEU A 107 18.46 -6.48 12.02
N THR A 108 19.30 -6.16 11.04
CA THR A 108 19.25 -6.87 9.74
C THR A 108 19.56 -8.36 9.92
N PRO A 109 18.90 -9.26 9.17
CA PRO A 109 19.13 -10.70 9.28
C PRO A 109 20.60 -11.09 9.11
N GLU A 110 21.37 -10.37 8.29
CA GLU A 110 22.81 -10.60 8.07
C GLU A 110 23.61 -10.36 9.35
N ARG A 111 23.35 -9.24 10.04
CA ARG A 111 24.05 -8.88 11.28
C ARG A 111 23.59 -9.77 12.45
N MET A 112 22.31 -10.08 12.51
CA MET A 112 21.75 -10.94 13.55
C MET A 112 22.30 -12.37 13.50
N ARG A 113 22.67 -12.89 12.31
CA ARG A 113 23.33 -14.19 12.18
C ARG A 113 24.71 -14.26 12.86
N ALA A 114 25.35 -13.12 13.08
CA ALA A 114 26.61 -13.07 13.84
C ALA A 114 26.44 -13.44 15.32
N TYR A 115 25.22 -13.35 15.86
CA TYR A 115 24.89 -13.69 17.25
C TYR A 115 24.36 -15.13 17.41
N GLY A 116 24.17 -15.87 16.32
CA GLY A 116 23.72 -17.26 16.34
C GLY A 116 22.87 -17.65 15.11
N PRO A 117 22.49 -18.93 15.01
CA PRO A 117 21.67 -19.41 13.91
C PRO A 117 20.28 -18.74 13.94
N LEU A 118 19.87 -18.19 12.80
CA LEU A 118 18.57 -17.51 12.63
C LEU A 118 17.74 -18.28 11.60
N SER A 119 16.55 -18.75 11.99
CA SER A 119 15.63 -19.38 11.07
C SER A 119 15.13 -18.40 10.01
N THR A 120 14.74 -18.89 8.84
CA THR A 120 14.20 -18.04 7.74
C THR A 120 12.95 -17.29 8.18
N GLU A 121 12.10 -17.93 8.99
CA GLU A 121 10.88 -17.30 9.54
C GLU A 121 11.23 -16.15 10.48
N ALA A 122 12.15 -16.37 11.42
CA ALA A 122 12.61 -15.34 12.34
C ALA A 122 13.28 -14.17 11.61
N ALA A 123 14.07 -14.46 10.56
CA ALA A 123 14.70 -13.46 9.71
C ALA A 123 13.67 -12.57 9.01
N ASN A 124 12.65 -13.17 8.38
CA ASN A 124 11.59 -12.45 7.69
C ASN A 124 10.73 -11.60 8.66
N ARG A 125 10.47 -12.13 9.84
CA ARG A 125 9.72 -11.40 10.87
C ARG A 125 10.51 -10.19 11.37
N LEU A 126 11.80 -10.38 11.64
CA LEU A 126 12.69 -9.32 12.11
C LEU A 126 12.85 -8.21 11.06
N ASP A 127 13.00 -8.57 9.78
CA ASP A 127 13.13 -7.60 8.70
C ASP A 127 11.85 -6.78 8.50
N ARG A 128 10.68 -7.40 8.63
CA ARG A 128 9.38 -6.69 8.61
C ARG A 128 9.26 -5.68 9.74
N ILE A 129 9.57 -6.11 10.99
CA ILE A 129 9.52 -5.22 12.16
C ILE A 129 10.52 -4.07 11.99
N ARG A 130 11.73 -4.36 11.53
CA ARG A 130 12.76 -3.34 11.26
C ARG A 130 12.25 -2.31 10.25
N ALA A 131 11.67 -2.77 9.14
CA ALA A 131 11.16 -1.90 8.09
C ALA A 131 10.00 -1.02 8.60
N GLU A 132 9.11 -1.56 9.43
CA GLU A 132 8.03 -0.81 10.06
C GLU A 132 8.57 0.30 10.98
N LEU A 133 9.50 -0.05 11.88
CA LEU A 133 10.11 0.91 12.79
C LEU A 133 10.89 2.00 12.06
N ASP A 134 11.67 1.63 11.03
CA ASP A 134 12.42 2.61 10.22
C ASP A 134 11.46 3.53 9.45
N GLY A 135 10.36 2.99 8.95
CA GLY A 135 9.28 3.79 8.33
C GLY A 135 8.67 4.83 9.30
N LEU A 136 8.42 4.45 10.55
CA LEU A 136 7.91 5.36 11.58
C LEU A 136 8.94 6.46 11.94
N VAL A 137 10.20 6.08 12.12
CA VAL A 137 11.29 7.03 12.38
C VAL A 137 11.47 7.99 11.21
N GLY A 138 11.40 7.47 9.96
CA GLY A 138 11.47 8.25 8.74
C GLY A 138 10.33 9.28 8.62
N LYS A 139 9.10 8.89 8.96
CA LYS A 139 7.93 9.80 9.00
C LYS A 139 8.14 10.92 10.02
N LEU A 140 8.61 10.59 11.22
CA LEU A 140 8.88 11.58 12.26
C LEU A 140 10.02 12.54 11.84
N ARG A 141 11.11 12.04 11.26
CA ARG A 141 12.21 12.84 10.74
C ARG A 141 11.74 13.77 9.61
N SER A 142 10.95 13.26 8.68
CA SER A 142 10.36 14.06 7.61
C SER A 142 9.45 15.17 8.14
N PHE A 143 8.67 14.87 9.18
CA PHE A 143 7.83 15.88 9.85
C PHE A 143 8.69 17.02 10.43
N LEU A 144 9.73 16.68 11.18
CA LEU A 144 10.65 17.68 11.75
C LEU A 144 11.41 18.49 10.70
N GLY A 145 11.77 17.84 9.57
CA GLY A 145 12.52 18.51 8.48
C GLY A 145 11.73 19.55 7.70
N ARG A 146 10.41 19.59 7.84
CA ARG A 146 9.54 20.57 7.15
C ARG A 146 9.61 21.99 7.75
N GLY A 147 10.30 22.17 8.88
CA GLY A 147 10.50 23.47 9.53
C GLY A 147 9.22 24.08 10.08
N ALA A 148 9.29 25.38 10.43
CA ALA A 148 8.14 26.15 10.94
C ALA A 148 6.97 26.25 9.95
N GLY A 149 7.20 26.11 8.63
CA GLY A 149 6.17 25.99 7.61
C GLY A 149 5.39 24.66 7.65
N GLY A 150 5.81 23.71 8.50
CA GLY A 150 5.13 22.44 8.72
C GLY A 150 4.06 22.46 9.81
N ASP A 151 3.89 23.56 10.52
CA ASP A 151 2.82 23.71 11.50
C ASP A 151 1.46 23.85 10.76
N LEU A 152 0.66 22.78 10.83
CA LEU A 152 -0.64 22.71 10.19
C LEU A 152 -1.59 23.80 10.71
N GLN A 153 -1.53 24.14 11.99
CA GLN A 153 -2.33 25.19 12.59
C GLN A 153 -2.00 26.57 12.01
N GLN A 154 -0.71 26.87 11.88
CA GLN A 154 -0.27 28.14 11.32
C GLN A 154 -0.67 28.27 9.85
N ARG A 155 -0.53 27.21 9.06
CA ARG A 155 -0.94 27.16 7.65
C ARG A 155 -2.46 27.36 7.50
N LEU A 156 -3.26 26.68 8.33
CA LEU A 156 -4.72 26.86 8.37
C LEU A 156 -5.12 28.29 8.72
N GLN A 157 -4.41 28.93 9.63
CA GLN A 157 -4.64 30.34 9.99
C GLN A 157 -4.31 31.30 8.83
N GLN A 158 -3.26 31.01 8.05
CA GLN A 158 -2.87 31.81 6.88
C GLN A 158 -3.87 31.72 5.72
N LEU A 159 -4.52 30.55 5.53
CA LEU A 159 -5.57 30.35 4.54
C LEU A 159 -6.86 31.14 4.86
N GLY A 160 -6.99 31.63 6.09
CA GLY A 160 -8.16 32.39 6.54
C GLY A 160 -9.37 31.52 6.90
N LYS A 161 -10.29 32.06 7.72
CA LYS A 161 -11.47 31.33 8.20
C LYS A 161 -12.70 31.48 7.29
N THR A 162 -12.52 31.73 6.00
CA THR A 162 -13.58 32.19 5.10
C THR A 162 -14.41 31.08 4.49
N SER A 163 -13.90 29.83 4.41
CA SER A 163 -14.68 28.71 3.90
C SER A 163 -14.98 27.67 4.98
N ASP A 164 -16.11 26.98 4.83
CA ASP A 164 -16.53 25.93 5.76
C ASP A 164 -15.52 24.75 5.75
N GLU A 165 -14.88 24.49 4.62
CA GLU A 165 -13.84 23.47 4.48
C GLU A 165 -12.62 23.76 5.36
N ILE A 166 -12.17 25.02 5.39
CA ILE A 166 -11.02 25.43 6.24
C ILE A 166 -11.40 25.34 7.72
N ARG A 167 -12.62 25.72 8.07
CA ARG A 167 -13.11 25.58 9.44
C ARG A 167 -13.17 24.13 9.88
N LEU A 168 -13.68 23.23 9.03
CA LEU A 168 -13.74 21.80 9.31
C LEU A 168 -12.32 21.20 9.43
N LEU A 169 -11.39 21.55 8.54
CA LEU A 169 -10.00 21.08 8.63
C LEU A 169 -9.31 21.60 9.91
N SER A 170 -9.61 22.83 10.35
CA SER A 170 -9.10 23.35 11.61
C SER A 170 -9.60 22.59 12.82
N GLU A 171 -10.88 22.19 12.81
CA GLU A 171 -11.45 21.35 13.87
C GLU A 171 -10.87 19.92 13.83
N ILE A 172 -10.71 19.32 12.65
CA ILE A 172 -10.08 18.00 12.50
C ILE A 172 -8.63 18.07 13.01
N GLU A 173 -7.86 19.12 12.66
CA GLU A 173 -6.48 19.28 13.13
C GLU A 173 -6.41 19.37 14.66
N ARG A 174 -7.28 20.20 15.26
CA ARG A 174 -7.39 20.34 16.71
C ARG A 174 -7.67 18.99 17.39
N ILE A 175 -8.64 18.23 16.86
CA ILE A 175 -9.05 16.92 17.37
C ILE A 175 -7.93 15.89 17.19
N VAL A 176 -7.32 15.82 16.00
CA VAL A 176 -6.20 14.93 15.70
C VAL A 176 -5.03 15.19 16.65
N THR A 177 -4.75 16.46 16.96
CA THR A 177 -3.70 16.85 17.88
C THR A 177 -4.07 16.54 19.34
N ALA A 178 -5.29 16.87 19.77
CA ALA A 178 -5.76 16.64 21.14
C ALA A 178 -5.78 15.15 21.50
N HIS A 179 -6.17 14.31 20.56
CA HIS A 179 -6.25 12.86 20.77
C HIS A 179 -5.02 12.09 20.28
N GLY A 180 -3.94 12.76 19.80
CA GLY A 180 -2.73 12.09 19.34
C GLY A 180 -2.94 11.13 18.17
N LEU A 181 -3.87 11.45 17.26
CA LEU A 181 -4.20 10.65 16.06
C LEU A 181 -3.18 10.95 14.94
N VAL A 182 -1.90 10.64 15.20
CA VAL A 182 -0.76 11.02 14.35
C VAL A 182 -0.84 10.45 12.92
N GLU A 183 -1.54 9.36 12.73
CA GLU A 183 -1.78 8.71 11.44
C GLU A 183 -2.49 9.62 10.42
N PHE A 184 -3.34 10.56 10.90
CA PHE A 184 -4.07 11.48 10.02
C PHE A 184 -3.30 12.76 9.68
N ARG A 185 -2.18 13.05 10.36
CA ARG A 185 -1.41 14.28 10.10
C ARG A 185 -0.84 14.33 8.68
N GLY A 186 -0.45 13.20 8.13
CA GLY A 186 0.01 13.11 6.74
C GLY A 186 -1.07 13.51 5.74
N THR A 187 -2.29 13.04 5.94
CA THR A 187 -3.45 13.38 5.09
C THR A 187 -3.85 14.84 5.24
N LEU A 188 -3.85 15.39 6.47
CA LEU A 188 -4.08 16.80 6.71
C LEU A 188 -3.07 17.69 5.99
N SER A 189 -1.76 17.40 6.14
CA SER A 189 -0.70 18.15 5.44
C SER A 189 -0.89 18.12 3.94
N MET A 190 -1.23 16.97 3.39
CA MET A 190 -1.45 16.80 1.96
C MET A 190 -2.66 17.61 1.47
N LEU A 191 -3.77 17.64 2.20
CA LEU A 191 -4.94 18.44 1.85
C LEU A 191 -4.62 19.94 1.87
N LEU A 192 -3.83 20.39 2.84
CA LEU A 192 -3.35 21.78 2.90
C LEU A 192 -2.43 22.13 1.74
N ASP A 193 -1.44 21.26 1.40
CA ASP A 193 -0.58 21.45 0.23
C ASP A 193 -1.40 21.66 -1.05
N ARG A 194 -2.53 20.97 -1.17
CA ARG A 194 -3.43 21.09 -2.32
C ARG A 194 -4.24 22.38 -2.30
N MET A 195 -4.70 22.81 -1.12
CA MET A 195 -5.41 24.09 -1.00
C MET A 195 -4.50 25.28 -1.36
N GLU A 196 -3.23 25.18 -1.04
CA GLU A 196 -2.22 26.17 -1.37
C GLU A 196 -1.81 26.15 -2.84
N SER A 197 -1.70 24.96 -3.46
CA SER A 197 -1.24 24.81 -4.85
C SER A 197 -2.32 24.97 -5.92
N ALA A 198 -3.59 24.79 -5.56
CA ALA A 198 -4.76 24.84 -6.45
C ALA A 198 -4.62 23.95 -7.72
N ALA A 199 -3.68 23.00 -7.77
CA ALA A 199 -3.43 22.16 -8.92
C ALA A 199 -4.40 20.95 -8.96
N PHE A 200 -4.95 20.66 -10.15
CA PHE A 200 -5.73 19.44 -10.41
C PHE A 200 -4.80 18.31 -10.83
N GLU A 201 -4.69 17.25 -10.03
CA GLU A 201 -3.76 16.15 -10.28
C GLU A 201 -4.43 14.95 -10.94
N VAL A 202 -3.89 14.56 -12.10
CA VAL A 202 -4.30 13.37 -12.87
C VAL A 202 -3.22 12.29 -12.74
N GLY A 203 -3.47 11.30 -11.91
CA GLY A 203 -2.55 10.16 -11.73
C GLY A 203 -2.79 9.07 -12.76
N VAL A 204 -1.74 8.54 -13.38
CA VAL A 204 -1.82 7.42 -14.32
C VAL A 204 -1.29 6.17 -13.65
N PHE A 205 -2.16 5.19 -13.44
CA PHE A 205 -1.91 3.94 -12.72
C PHE A 205 -1.98 2.74 -13.66
N GLY A 206 -1.42 1.63 -13.25
CA GLY A 206 -1.45 0.37 -13.98
C GLY A 206 -0.18 -0.42 -13.80
N ARG A 207 -0.19 -1.66 -14.22
CA ARG A 207 0.93 -2.60 -14.08
C ARG A 207 2.15 -2.15 -14.87
N VAL A 208 3.31 -2.75 -14.53
CA VAL A 208 4.53 -2.58 -15.34
C VAL A 208 4.22 -2.99 -16.78
N SER A 209 4.72 -2.21 -17.73
CA SER A 209 4.50 -2.40 -19.18
C SER A 209 3.05 -2.25 -19.67
N SER A 210 2.11 -1.73 -18.86
CA SER A 210 0.76 -1.39 -19.34
C SER A 210 0.71 -0.19 -20.29
N GLY A 211 1.82 0.55 -20.47
CA GLY A 211 1.93 1.66 -21.40
C GLY A 211 1.67 3.05 -20.80
N LYS A 212 1.78 3.25 -19.47
CA LYS A 212 1.56 4.54 -18.79
C LYS A 212 2.38 5.68 -19.38
N SER A 213 3.70 5.56 -19.34
CA SER A 213 4.62 6.57 -19.88
C SER A 213 4.44 6.76 -21.38
N SER A 214 4.12 5.68 -22.13
CA SER A 214 3.82 5.78 -23.57
C SER A 214 2.54 6.56 -23.84
N LEU A 215 1.48 6.32 -23.07
CA LEU A 215 0.23 7.07 -23.15
C LEU A 215 0.46 8.56 -22.85
N LEU A 216 1.18 8.86 -21.76
CA LEU A 216 1.48 10.25 -21.39
C LEU A 216 2.34 10.94 -22.46
N ASN A 217 3.39 10.31 -22.94
CA ASN A 217 4.20 10.85 -24.03
C ASN A 217 3.36 11.13 -25.29
N TYR A 218 2.43 10.23 -25.64
CA TYR A 218 1.53 10.40 -26.77
C TYR A 218 0.54 11.57 -26.57
N ILE A 219 -0.13 11.63 -25.39
CA ILE A 219 -1.06 12.71 -25.04
C ILE A 219 -0.34 14.06 -25.08
N LEU A 220 0.84 14.13 -24.47
CA LEU A 220 1.61 15.37 -24.35
C LEU A 220 2.43 15.74 -25.60
N GLN A 221 2.37 14.88 -26.61
CA GLN A 221 3.16 15.03 -27.87
C GLN A 221 4.65 15.21 -27.61
N THR A 222 5.21 14.39 -26.73
CA THR A 222 6.59 14.45 -26.28
C THR A 222 7.18 13.05 -26.14
N ASN A 223 8.50 12.95 -26.02
CA ASN A 223 9.21 11.70 -25.69
C ASN A 223 10.09 11.87 -24.43
N VAL A 224 9.62 12.67 -23.49
CA VAL A 224 10.39 13.03 -22.29
C VAL A 224 10.40 11.90 -21.26
N LEU A 225 9.26 11.20 -21.11
CA LEU A 225 9.19 10.11 -20.13
C LEU A 225 9.91 8.88 -20.68
N PRO A 226 10.79 8.26 -19.90
CA PRO A 226 11.48 7.06 -20.31
C PRO A 226 10.51 5.90 -20.50
N ILE A 227 10.67 5.16 -21.61
CA ILE A 227 9.86 4.00 -21.96
C ILE A 227 10.75 2.76 -21.98
N GLY A 228 10.30 1.65 -21.37
CA GLY A 228 11.03 0.38 -21.37
C GLY A 228 10.16 -0.82 -21.03
N VAL A 229 10.70 -2.01 -21.26
CA VAL A 229 10.03 -3.30 -21.00
C VAL A 229 10.21 -3.73 -19.52
N THR A 230 11.27 -3.27 -18.87
CA THR A 230 11.52 -3.45 -17.43
C THR A 230 10.89 -2.32 -16.63
N PRO A 231 10.70 -2.44 -15.30
CA PRO A 231 10.23 -1.33 -14.46
C PRO A 231 11.13 -0.11 -14.67
N VAL A 232 10.58 0.92 -15.30
CA VAL A 232 11.37 2.10 -15.71
C VAL A 232 11.18 3.22 -14.71
N THR A 233 9.93 3.49 -14.30
CA THR A 233 9.61 4.58 -13.39
C THR A 233 9.77 4.11 -11.93
N ALA A 234 10.77 4.64 -11.25
CA ALA A 234 11.03 4.35 -9.83
C ALA A 234 10.40 5.41 -8.90
N ILE A 235 10.22 6.64 -9.40
CA ILE A 235 9.74 7.79 -8.64
C ILE A 235 8.63 8.48 -9.42
N PRO A 236 7.50 8.87 -8.78
CA PRO A 236 6.42 9.58 -9.44
C PRO A 236 6.93 10.87 -10.11
N THR A 237 6.70 11.00 -11.43
CA THR A 237 7.09 12.17 -12.20
C THR A 237 5.88 13.05 -12.48
N ARG A 238 5.92 14.30 -12.03
CA ARG A 238 4.86 15.30 -12.20
C ARG A 238 5.11 16.13 -13.45
N ILE A 239 4.10 16.27 -14.29
CA ILE A 239 4.19 16.97 -15.56
C ILE A 239 3.12 18.06 -15.59
N SER A 240 3.54 19.30 -15.72
CA SER A 240 2.66 20.47 -15.76
C SER A 240 2.99 21.40 -16.93
N HIS A 241 2.07 22.31 -17.22
CA HIS A 241 2.33 23.35 -18.22
C HIS A 241 3.43 24.29 -17.75
N GLY A 242 4.29 24.73 -18.67
CA GLY A 242 5.30 25.76 -18.44
C GLY A 242 5.80 26.34 -19.75
N PRO A 243 6.25 27.61 -19.74
CA PRO A 243 6.67 28.31 -20.98
C PRO A 243 7.96 27.71 -21.59
N VAL A 244 8.75 27.04 -20.78
CA VAL A 244 10.01 26.41 -21.21
C VAL A 244 10.03 24.96 -20.77
N ALA A 245 10.56 24.09 -21.63
CA ALA A 245 10.73 22.68 -21.31
C ALA A 245 11.91 22.48 -20.33
N GLU A 246 11.61 22.15 -19.08
CA GLU A 246 12.58 21.95 -18.01
C GLU A 246 12.20 20.77 -17.09
N ALA A 247 13.19 20.15 -16.46
CA ALA A 247 12.98 19.18 -15.40
C ALA A 247 13.68 19.62 -14.11
N GLY A 248 13.03 19.41 -12.99
CA GLY A 248 13.60 19.68 -11.67
C GLY A 248 13.55 18.44 -10.79
N ILE A 249 14.60 18.30 -10.00
CA ILE A 249 14.78 17.18 -9.07
C ILE A 249 14.92 17.73 -7.67
N GLU A 250 14.11 17.24 -6.75
CA GLU A 250 14.24 17.52 -5.32
C GLU A 250 14.84 16.28 -4.63
N PHE A 251 15.76 16.52 -3.71
CA PHE A 251 16.46 15.51 -2.94
C PHE A 251 16.10 15.60 -1.45
N ALA A 252 16.27 14.51 -0.71
CA ALA A 252 16.00 14.51 0.73
C ALA A 252 16.95 15.43 1.52
N GLU A 253 18.23 15.53 1.12
CA GLU A 253 19.29 16.20 1.87
C GLU A 253 20.11 17.20 1.03
N ALA A 254 19.74 17.40 -0.25
CA ALA A 254 20.44 18.31 -1.15
C ALA A 254 19.52 19.40 -1.70
N GLN A 255 20.12 20.47 -2.22
CA GLN A 255 19.38 21.55 -2.88
C GLN A 255 18.68 21.03 -4.14
N PRO A 256 17.47 21.52 -4.46
CA PRO A 256 16.79 21.21 -5.71
C PRO A 256 17.65 21.58 -6.91
N GLN A 257 17.63 20.72 -7.95
CA GLN A 257 18.39 20.94 -9.17
C GLN A 257 17.46 21.00 -10.37
N ILE A 258 17.71 21.94 -11.28
CA ILE A 258 17.09 22.00 -12.60
C ILE A 258 18.06 21.29 -13.56
N ILE A 259 17.55 20.33 -14.32
CA ILE A 259 18.33 19.53 -15.25
C ILE A 259 17.72 19.59 -16.65
N PRO A 260 18.52 19.34 -17.71
CA PRO A 260 17.99 19.12 -19.05
C PRO A 260 17.08 17.89 -19.07
N LEU A 261 16.02 17.93 -19.93
CA LEU A 261 15.08 16.80 -20.07
C LEU A 261 15.79 15.50 -20.49
N SER A 262 16.89 15.58 -21.21
CA SER A 262 17.71 14.43 -21.63
C SER A 262 18.32 13.65 -20.45
N GLU A 263 18.49 14.28 -19.31
CA GLU A 263 19.06 13.66 -18.11
C GLU A 263 18.01 13.12 -17.15
N LEU A 264 16.71 13.32 -17.45
CA LEU A 264 15.62 12.86 -16.58
C LEU A 264 15.70 11.36 -16.27
N ALA A 265 16.07 10.54 -17.24
CA ALA A 265 16.21 9.09 -17.09
C ALA A 265 17.22 8.69 -16.00
N GLU A 266 18.26 9.52 -15.75
CA GLU A 266 19.28 9.28 -14.72
C GLU A 266 18.72 9.27 -13.29
N PHE A 267 17.58 9.90 -13.07
CA PHE A 267 16.95 10.06 -11.77
C PHE A 267 15.64 9.29 -11.66
N ALA A 268 14.88 9.20 -12.75
CA ALA A 268 13.55 8.64 -12.78
C ALA A 268 13.51 7.11 -12.93
N THR A 269 14.58 6.48 -13.47
CA THR A 269 14.55 5.07 -13.84
C THR A 269 15.23 4.17 -12.82
N GLU A 270 14.65 2.98 -12.58
CA GLU A 270 15.26 1.95 -11.71
C GLU A 270 16.64 1.51 -12.21
N GLN A 271 16.89 1.54 -13.53
CA GLN A 271 18.19 1.16 -14.11
C GLN A 271 19.32 2.13 -13.76
N LYS A 272 19.01 3.44 -13.69
CA LYS A 272 20.01 4.50 -13.46
C LYS A 272 20.04 4.99 -12.01
N ASN A 273 18.96 4.75 -11.27
CA ASN A 273 18.82 5.08 -9.85
C ASN A 273 18.20 3.90 -9.08
N PRO A 274 18.89 2.75 -9.04
CA PRO A 274 18.36 1.52 -8.45
C PRO A 274 18.08 1.70 -6.95
N GLY A 275 16.85 1.34 -6.54
CA GLY A 275 16.41 1.49 -5.14
C GLY A 275 16.48 2.93 -4.64
N ASN A 276 16.36 3.91 -5.52
CA ASN A 276 16.44 5.34 -5.21
C ASN A 276 17.71 5.76 -4.43
N LYS A 277 18.87 5.20 -4.79
CA LYS A 277 20.18 5.50 -4.14
C LYS A 277 20.57 6.97 -4.19
N LYS A 278 20.02 7.74 -5.13
CA LYS A 278 20.25 9.19 -5.23
C LYS A 278 19.36 10.00 -4.27
N HIS A 279 18.51 9.34 -3.45
CA HIS A 279 17.61 9.97 -2.48
C HIS A 279 16.73 11.06 -3.08
N VAL A 280 16.23 10.82 -4.29
CA VAL A 280 15.30 11.72 -4.97
C VAL A 280 13.93 11.64 -4.27
N THR A 281 13.40 12.78 -3.87
CA THR A 281 12.09 12.84 -3.21
C THR A 281 10.98 13.25 -4.17
N ARG A 282 11.30 14.05 -5.20
CA ARG A 282 10.31 14.55 -6.14
C ARG A 282 10.94 14.85 -7.51
N ILE A 283 10.20 14.52 -8.57
CA ILE A 283 10.55 14.88 -9.95
C ILE A 283 9.41 15.71 -10.53
N PHE A 284 9.73 16.86 -11.12
CA PHE A 284 8.76 17.65 -11.86
C PHE A 284 9.31 18.03 -13.23
N VAL A 285 8.40 18.05 -14.21
CA VAL A 285 8.67 18.37 -15.60
C VAL A 285 7.70 19.46 -16.02
N LYS A 286 8.18 20.54 -16.61
CA LYS A 286 7.36 21.57 -17.24
C LYS A 286 7.51 21.47 -18.75
N LEU A 287 6.41 21.54 -19.46
CA LEU A 287 6.36 21.43 -20.93
C LEU A 287 5.47 22.51 -21.53
N PRO A 288 5.88 23.16 -22.63
CA PRO A 288 5.04 24.09 -23.38
C PRO A 288 4.09 23.30 -24.33
N SER A 289 3.13 22.58 -23.77
CA SER A 289 2.19 21.75 -24.53
C SER A 289 0.79 22.32 -24.47
N ASP A 290 0.14 22.53 -25.62
CA ASP A 290 -1.24 23.00 -25.71
C ASP A 290 -2.27 21.95 -25.19
N ARG A 291 -1.85 20.72 -24.99
CA ARG A 291 -2.65 19.64 -24.39
C ARG A 291 -2.60 19.64 -22.86
N LEU A 292 -1.71 20.43 -22.26
CA LEU A 292 -1.65 20.68 -20.82
C LEU A 292 -2.42 21.96 -20.50
N ALA A 293 -3.57 21.80 -19.85
CA ALA A 293 -4.28 22.98 -19.32
C ALA A 293 -3.50 23.58 -18.14
N GLU A 294 -3.48 24.91 -18.03
CA GLU A 294 -2.95 25.58 -16.84
C GLU A 294 -3.70 25.08 -15.60
N GLY A 295 -2.99 24.80 -14.53
CA GLY A 295 -3.56 24.25 -13.29
C GLY A 295 -3.75 22.73 -13.28
N VAL A 296 -3.47 22.01 -14.40
CA VAL A 296 -3.52 20.55 -14.44
C VAL A 296 -2.10 19.97 -14.39
N THR A 297 -1.92 18.95 -13.55
CA THR A 297 -0.67 18.20 -13.44
C THR A 297 -0.92 16.73 -13.71
N PHE A 298 -0.28 16.16 -14.71
CA PHE A 298 -0.23 14.71 -14.92
C PHE A 298 0.87 14.10 -14.07
N VAL A 299 0.64 12.88 -13.60
CA VAL A 299 1.61 12.15 -12.78
C VAL A 299 1.81 10.75 -13.35
N ASP A 300 3.02 10.49 -13.83
CA ASP A 300 3.46 9.14 -14.18
C ASP A 300 3.86 8.40 -12.91
N THR A 301 3.13 7.35 -12.57
CA THR A 301 3.36 6.58 -11.35
C THR A 301 4.17 5.31 -11.61
N PRO A 302 4.94 4.81 -10.63
CA PRO A 302 5.56 3.50 -10.71
C PRO A 302 4.53 2.40 -11.02
N GLY A 303 4.95 1.35 -11.72
CA GLY A 303 4.04 0.26 -12.10
C GLY A 303 3.66 -0.64 -10.93
N LEU A 304 2.38 -0.99 -10.83
CA LEU A 304 1.81 -1.84 -9.77
C LEU A 304 2.33 -3.28 -9.73
N GLY A 305 3.03 -3.75 -10.76
CA GLY A 305 3.62 -5.12 -10.81
C GLY A 305 4.94 -5.26 -10.07
N SER A 306 5.49 -4.16 -9.53
CA SER A 306 6.64 -4.18 -8.61
C SER A 306 6.21 -4.28 -7.14
N LEU A 307 4.97 -4.72 -6.85
CA LEU A 307 4.36 -4.83 -5.51
C LEU A 307 5.14 -5.72 -4.52
N ALA A 308 6.06 -6.52 -4.99
CA ALA A 308 7.01 -7.26 -4.13
C ALA A 308 8.20 -6.41 -3.64
N ILE A 309 8.35 -5.17 -4.14
CA ILE A 309 9.48 -4.28 -3.84
C ILE A 309 8.92 -2.85 -3.72
N ALA A 310 9.28 -2.11 -2.72
CA ALA A 310 9.03 -0.72 -2.30
C ALA A 310 8.13 0.25 -3.16
N GLY A 311 7.93 0.02 -4.45
CA GLY A 311 7.20 0.93 -5.35
C GLY A 311 5.66 0.91 -5.25
N ALA A 312 5.08 -0.12 -4.61
CA ALA A 312 3.64 -0.22 -4.46
C ALA A 312 3.11 0.63 -3.31
N GLU A 313 3.83 0.66 -2.21
CA GLU A 313 3.47 1.50 -1.07
C GLU A 313 3.50 2.99 -1.48
N GLU A 314 4.48 3.39 -2.30
CA GLU A 314 4.56 4.76 -2.83
C GLU A 314 3.38 5.07 -3.77
N THR A 315 2.97 4.12 -4.60
CA THR A 315 1.83 4.30 -5.50
C THR A 315 0.51 4.43 -4.72
N ILE A 316 0.29 3.58 -3.72
CA ILE A 316 -0.90 3.65 -2.85
C ILE A 316 -0.87 4.92 -2.00
N ALA A 317 0.27 5.32 -1.47
CA ALA A 317 0.43 6.58 -0.74
C ALA A 317 0.18 7.82 -1.60
N TYR A 318 0.28 7.69 -2.93
CA TYR A 318 0.00 8.77 -3.86
C TYR A 318 -1.49 8.93 -4.22
N LEU A 319 -2.29 7.86 -4.15
CA LEU A 319 -3.71 7.85 -4.53
C LEU A 319 -4.53 9.00 -3.91
N PRO A 320 -4.40 9.32 -2.62
CA PRO A 320 -5.15 10.42 -2.02
C PRO A 320 -4.83 11.81 -2.60
N ARG A 321 -3.68 11.96 -3.28
CA ARG A 321 -3.30 13.22 -3.93
C ARG A 321 -4.04 13.47 -5.24
N CYS A 322 -4.44 12.41 -5.94
CA CYS A 322 -5.09 12.52 -7.25
C CYS A 322 -6.52 13.04 -7.15
N ASP A 323 -6.94 13.83 -8.13
CA ASP A 323 -8.34 14.22 -8.36
C ASP A 323 -9.00 13.29 -9.37
N LEU A 324 -8.22 12.86 -10.35
CA LEU A 324 -8.59 11.85 -11.33
C LEU A 324 -7.50 10.77 -11.36
N GLY A 325 -7.88 9.51 -11.21
CA GLY A 325 -7.03 8.36 -11.49
C GLY A 325 -7.37 7.75 -12.84
N ILE A 326 -6.42 7.68 -13.75
CA ILE A 326 -6.51 6.95 -15.02
C ILE A 326 -5.85 5.59 -14.81
N ILE A 327 -6.63 4.52 -14.88
CA ILE A 327 -6.14 3.15 -14.65
C ILE A 327 -5.97 2.45 -16.00
N LEU A 328 -4.72 2.09 -16.36
CA LEU A 328 -4.41 1.36 -17.58
C LEU A 328 -4.40 -0.14 -17.36
N ILE A 329 -5.36 -0.82 -17.97
CA ILE A 329 -5.45 -2.28 -18.04
C ILE A 329 -4.85 -2.73 -19.37
N ASP A 330 -3.83 -3.58 -19.33
CA ASP A 330 -3.26 -4.17 -20.55
C ASP A 330 -4.26 -5.16 -21.16
N ALA A 331 -4.66 -4.91 -22.41
CA ALA A 331 -5.63 -5.75 -23.12
C ALA A 331 -5.24 -7.23 -23.15
N SER A 332 -3.94 -7.55 -23.20
CA SER A 332 -3.43 -8.93 -23.19
C SER A 332 -3.63 -9.67 -21.87
N ASN A 333 -3.69 -8.95 -20.74
CA ASN A 333 -3.80 -9.54 -19.40
C ASN A 333 -5.22 -9.45 -18.82
N GLY A 334 -6.06 -8.57 -19.35
CA GLY A 334 -7.40 -8.28 -18.82
C GLY A 334 -7.39 -7.64 -17.43
N LEU A 335 -8.58 -7.53 -16.84
CA LEU A 335 -8.78 -6.97 -15.50
C LEU A 335 -8.21 -7.91 -14.43
N THR A 336 -7.38 -7.36 -13.54
CA THR A 336 -6.74 -8.11 -12.44
C THR A 336 -7.23 -7.62 -11.07
N GLN A 337 -6.95 -8.40 -10.02
CA GLN A 337 -7.29 -8.00 -8.65
C GLN A 337 -6.56 -6.73 -8.22
N ASP A 338 -5.31 -6.54 -8.66
CA ASP A 338 -4.53 -5.33 -8.36
C ASP A 338 -5.20 -4.07 -8.96
N ASP A 339 -5.76 -4.18 -10.18
CA ASP A 339 -6.48 -3.07 -10.82
C ASP A 339 -7.74 -2.71 -10.02
N LEU A 340 -8.47 -3.71 -9.50
CA LEU A 340 -9.64 -3.50 -8.64
C LEU A 340 -9.28 -2.81 -7.34
N VAL A 341 -8.17 -3.21 -6.70
CA VAL A 341 -7.67 -2.57 -5.47
C VAL A 341 -7.37 -1.08 -5.72
N VAL A 342 -6.77 -0.74 -6.86
CA VAL A 342 -6.47 0.67 -7.20
C VAL A 342 -7.74 1.45 -7.46
N VAL A 343 -8.69 0.91 -8.22
CA VAL A 343 -10.00 1.55 -8.44
C VAL A 343 -10.69 1.81 -7.11
N GLN A 344 -10.76 0.80 -6.24
CA GLN A 344 -11.37 0.92 -4.91
C GLN A 344 -10.65 1.98 -4.06
N ALA A 345 -9.32 1.97 -4.05
CA ALA A 345 -8.53 2.91 -3.25
C ALA A 345 -8.68 4.37 -3.73
N LEU A 346 -8.82 4.61 -5.05
CA LEU A 346 -9.13 5.94 -5.59
C LEU A 346 -10.49 6.44 -5.08
N TYR A 347 -11.53 5.62 -5.17
CA TYR A 347 -12.85 5.99 -4.66
C TYR A 347 -12.84 6.21 -3.15
N GLN A 348 -12.14 5.37 -2.39
CA GLN A 348 -11.96 5.55 -0.95
C GLN A 348 -11.22 6.85 -0.61
N ALA A 349 -10.28 7.26 -1.45
CA ALA A 349 -9.56 8.51 -1.32
C ALA A 349 -10.36 9.75 -1.78
N GLY A 350 -11.58 9.57 -2.30
CA GLY A 350 -12.43 10.65 -2.81
C GLY A 350 -12.02 11.16 -4.21
N ALA A 351 -11.19 10.42 -4.94
CA ALA A 351 -10.80 10.73 -6.31
C ALA A 351 -11.77 10.12 -7.33
N SER A 352 -11.91 10.77 -8.48
CA SER A 352 -12.61 10.18 -9.63
C SER A 352 -11.71 9.13 -10.31
N ALA A 353 -12.31 8.14 -10.97
CA ALA A 353 -11.57 7.10 -11.69
C ALA A 353 -12.02 6.98 -13.14
N MET A 354 -11.09 6.71 -14.06
CA MET A 354 -11.34 6.38 -15.46
C MET A 354 -10.49 5.17 -15.84
N VAL A 355 -11.08 4.18 -16.49
CA VAL A 355 -10.40 2.95 -16.86
C VAL A 355 -10.11 2.93 -18.35
N LEU A 356 -8.87 2.68 -18.72
CA LEU A 356 -8.43 2.55 -20.11
C LEU A 356 -7.90 1.15 -20.39
N ILE A 357 -8.41 0.51 -21.41
CA ILE A 357 -7.86 -0.72 -21.95
C ILE A 357 -6.79 -0.34 -22.96
N SER A 358 -5.53 -0.47 -22.58
CA SER A 358 -4.37 -0.14 -23.42
C SER A 358 -4.05 -1.27 -24.41
N LYS A 359 -3.25 -0.98 -25.43
CA LYS A 359 -2.87 -1.91 -26.50
C LYS A 359 -4.10 -2.49 -27.24
N ALA A 360 -5.12 -1.69 -27.40
CA ALA A 360 -6.36 -2.09 -28.06
C ALA A 360 -6.21 -2.43 -29.54
N ASP A 361 -5.05 -2.13 -30.13
CA ASP A 361 -4.63 -2.56 -31.48
C ASP A 361 -4.48 -4.07 -31.62
N LEU A 362 -4.30 -4.80 -30.54
CA LEU A 362 -4.18 -6.27 -30.52
C LEU A 362 -5.52 -6.99 -30.73
N PHE A 363 -6.65 -6.27 -30.70
CA PHE A 363 -8.00 -6.85 -30.70
C PHE A 363 -8.86 -6.26 -31.83
N SER A 364 -9.80 -7.07 -32.33
CA SER A 364 -10.82 -6.60 -33.27
C SER A 364 -11.78 -5.61 -32.60
N ALA A 365 -12.56 -4.87 -33.38
CA ALA A 365 -13.55 -3.94 -32.84
C ALA A 365 -14.60 -4.64 -31.96
N ALA A 366 -15.05 -5.84 -32.38
CA ALA A 366 -16.02 -6.62 -31.63
C ALA A 366 -15.45 -7.13 -30.27
N ASP A 367 -14.20 -7.60 -30.27
CA ASP A 367 -13.55 -8.08 -29.04
C ASP A 367 -13.32 -6.92 -28.05
N ARG A 368 -13.01 -5.72 -28.56
CA ARG A 368 -12.87 -4.51 -27.71
C ARG A 368 -14.17 -4.16 -27.00
N GLU A 369 -15.31 -4.16 -27.72
CA GLU A 369 -16.63 -3.89 -27.13
C GLU A 369 -17.01 -4.94 -26.09
N GLN A 370 -16.72 -6.21 -26.36
CA GLN A 370 -16.95 -7.30 -25.43
C GLN A 370 -16.10 -7.13 -24.14
N MET A 371 -14.83 -6.76 -24.30
CA MET A 371 -13.92 -6.51 -23.17
C MET A 371 -14.35 -5.30 -22.33
N ILE A 372 -14.78 -4.20 -22.95
CA ILE A 372 -15.34 -3.03 -22.26
C ILE A 372 -16.55 -3.46 -21.40
N SER A 373 -17.49 -4.22 -22.00
CA SER A 373 -18.69 -4.69 -21.31
C SER A 373 -18.35 -5.62 -20.15
N TYR A 374 -17.39 -6.52 -20.33
CA TYR A 374 -16.89 -7.42 -19.31
C TYR A 374 -16.29 -6.65 -18.12
N ILE A 375 -15.41 -5.67 -18.38
CA ILE A 375 -14.77 -4.87 -17.33
C ILE A 375 -15.80 -4.04 -16.58
N LYS A 376 -16.75 -3.38 -17.28
CA LYS A 376 -17.85 -2.62 -16.65
C LYS A 376 -18.67 -3.50 -15.71
N SER A 377 -19.04 -4.71 -16.16
CA SER A 377 -19.81 -5.66 -15.34
C SER A 377 -19.05 -6.11 -14.10
N ASN A 378 -17.74 -6.39 -14.22
CA ASN A 378 -16.93 -6.79 -13.08
C ASN A 378 -16.74 -5.66 -12.06
N LEU A 379 -16.48 -4.43 -12.52
CA LEU A 379 -16.37 -3.26 -11.63
C LEU A 379 -17.67 -3.01 -10.88
N HIS A 380 -18.80 -3.11 -11.58
CA HIS A 380 -20.11 -2.96 -10.93
C HIS A 380 -20.37 -4.06 -9.89
N ASN A 381 -20.14 -5.32 -10.26
CA ASN A 381 -20.44 -6.47 -9.40
C ASN A 381 -19.54 -6.55 -8.17
N GLN A 382 -18.26 -6.15 -8.29
CA GLN A 382 -17.28 -6.29 -7.20
C GLN A 382 -17.15 -5.03 -6.34
N LEU A 383 -17.29 -3.84 -6.94
CA LEU A 383 -17.02 -2.57 -6.26
C LEU A 383 -18.26 -1.66 -6.17
N CYS A 384 -19.38 -2.03 -6.80
CA CYS A 384 -20.58 -1.21 -6.92
C CYS A 384 -20.31 0.18 -7.53
N VAL A 385 -19.30 0.31 -8.40
CA VAL A 385 -18.92 1.55 -9.08
C VAL A 385 -18.93 1.35 -10.60
N LEU A 386 -19.19 2.44 -11.34
CA LEU A 386 -19.25 2.45 -12.80
C LEU A 386 -18.35 3.56 -13.36
N PRO A 387 -17.01 3.44 -13.25
CA PRO A 387 -16.11 4.38 -13.91
C PRO A 387 -16.26 4.28 -15.43
N PRO A 388 -16.02 5.37 -16.20
CA PRO A 388 -15.91 5.31 -17.64
C PRO A 388 -14.83 4.31 -18.06
N VAL A 389 -15.13 3.46 -19.06
CA VAL A 389 -14.20 2.46 -19.59
C VAL A 389 -14.04 2.67 -21.09
N HIS A 390 -12.82 2.92 -21.57
CA HIS A 390 -12.49 3.16 -22.96
C HIS A 390 -11.33 2.29 -23.42
N ALA A 391 -11.29 1.97 -24.72
CA ALA A 391 -10.18 1.27 -25.34
C ALA A 391 -9.27 2.27 -26.08
N VAL A 392 -7.96 2.20 -25.82
CA VAL A 392 -6.96 3.12 -26.38
C VAL A 392 -5.76 2.36 -26.95
N SER A 393 -5.15 2.93 -27.98
CA SER A 393 -3.86 2.49 -28.50
C SER A 393 -3.05 3.73 -28.91
N VAL A 394 -1.74 3.67 -28.73
CA VAL A 394 -0.80 4.70 -29.19
C VAL A 394 -0.02 4.25 -30.43
N PHE A 395 -0.39 3.11 -31.02
CA PHE A 395 0.33 2.49 -32.12
C PHE A 395 -0.38 2.62 -33.47
N GLY A 396 0.36 3.03 -34.47
CA GLY A 396 -0.03 2.99 -35.88
C GLY A 396 -1.38 3.67 -36.18
N THR A 397 -2.21 3.06 -37.01
CA THR A 397 -3.54 3.58 -37.39
C THR A 397 -4.55 3.54 -36.23
N HIS A 398 -4.31 2.74 -35.20
CA HIS A 398 -5.18 2.63 -34.03
C HIS A 398 -4.97 3.77 -33.04
N ALA A 399 -3.95 4.60 -33.21
CA ALA A 399 -3.71 5.80 -32.39
C ALA A 399 -4.90 6.77 -32.39
N ALA A 400 -5.71 6.75 -33.46
CA ALA A 400 -6.98 7.48 -33.52
C ALA A 400 -7.97 7.13 -32.39
N LEU A 401 -7.85 5.96 -31.74
CA LEU A 401 -8.64 5.61 -30.56
C LEU A 401 -8.23 6.48 -29.36
N CYS A 402 -6.93 6.69 -29.18
CA CYS A 402 -6.41 7.54 -28.12
C CYS A 402 -6.77 9.01 -28.36
N ASP A 403 -6.63 9.51 -29.60
CA ASP A 403 -7.02 10.89 -29.94
C ASP A 403 -8.52 11.11 -29.71
N ARG A 404 -9.37 10.18 -30.14
CA ARG A 404 -10.81 10.27 -29.91
C ARG A 404 -11.14 10.34 -28.43
N TRP A 405 -10.62 9.41 -27.64
CA TRP A 405 -10.81 9.41 -26.20
C TRP A 405 -10.32 10.71 -25.55
N PHE A 406 -9.13 11.18 -25.92
CA PHE A 406 -8.59 12.43 -25.38
C PHE A 406 -9.49 13.63 -25.71
N GLU A 407 -9.92 13.78 -26.96
CA GLU A 407 -10.72 14.94 -27.39
C GLU A 407 -12.19 14.87 -26.94
N SER A 408 -12.81 13.67 -26.88
CA SER A 408 -14.23 13.54 -26.51
C SER A 408 -14.47 13.39 -25.01
N GLU A 409 -13.51 12.83 -24.26
CA GLU A 409 -13.71 12.51 -22.86
C GLU A 409 -12.77 13.30 -21.94
N LEU A 410 -11.45 13.16 -22.13
CA LEU A 410 -10.49 13.72 -21.17
C LEU A 410 -10.40 15.24 -21.27
N ARG A 411 -10.28 15.81 -22.47
CA ARG A 411 -10.17 17.26 -22.65
C ARG A 411 -11.39 18.04 -22.14
N PRO A 412 -12.65 17.64 -22.39
CA PRO A 412 -13.83 18.29 -21.81
C PRO A 412 -13.87 18.17 -20.27
N PHE A 413 -13.44 17.03 -19.75
CA PHE A 413 -13.33 16.81 -18.30
C PHE A 413 -12.30 17.76 -17.68
N LEU A 414 -11.11 17.86 -18.26
CA LEU A 414 -10.06 18.76 -17.79
C LEU A 414 -10.42 20.25 -17.94
N ALA A 415 -11.26 20.61 -18.91
CA ALA A 415 -11.76 21.99 -19.04
C ALA A 415 -12.56 22.46 -17.82
N GLN A 416 -13.13 21.52 -17.05
CA GLN A 416 -13.89 21.79 -15.83
C GLN A 416 -13.04 21.59 -14.55
N HIS A 417 -11.71 21.47 -14.67
CA HIS A 417 -10.82 21.08 -13.58
C HIS A 417 -10.97 21.96 -12.32
N HIS A 418 -11.20 23.25 -12.45
CA HIS A 418 -11.42 24.15 -11.30
C HIS A 418 -12.63 23.74 -10.45
N GLN A 419 -13.77 23.40 -11.10
CA GLN A 419 -14.99 22.96 -10.41
C GLN A 419 -14.79 21.55 -9.82
N LEU A 420 -14.16 20.66 -10.59
CA LEU A 420 -13.86 19.30 -10.18
C LEU A 420 -12.86 19.25 -9.02
N ALA A 421 -11.88 20.15 -8.99
CA ALA A 421 -10.94 20.28 -7.88
C ALA A 421 -11.65 20.59 -6.55
N VAL A 422 -12.60 21.52 -6.57
CA VAL A 422 -13.40 21.87 -5.38
C VAL A 422 -14.22 20.65 -4.91
N VAL A 423 -14.90 19.96 -5.83
CA VAL A 423 -15.68 18.75 -5.51
C VAL A 423 -14.78 17.64 -4.96
N SER A 424 -13.64 17.37 -5.60
CA SER A 424 -12.65 16.39 -5.14
C SER A 424 -12.15 16.71 -3.74
N GLN A 425 -11.86 17.98 -3.48
CA GLN A 425 -11.39 18.46 -2.18
C GLN A 425 -12.44 18.26 -1.09
N LYS A 426 -13.69 18.64 -1.33
CA LYS A 426 -14.82 18.42 -0.40
C LYS A 426 -14.95 16.93 -0.05
N ARG A 427 -14.90 16.04 -1.05
CA ARG A 427 -14.96 14.59 -0.84
C ARG A 427 -13.80 14.09 0.03
N LYS A 428 -12.58 14.54 -0.23
CA LYS A 428 -11.39 14.15 0.55
C LYS A 428 -11.46 14.61 2.00
N ILE A 429 -11.93 15.83 2.24
CA ILE A 429 -12.15 16.36 3.59
C ILE A 429 -13.24 15.55 4.30
N GLY A 430 -14.34 15.25 3.61
CA GLY A 430 -15.41 14.39 4.13
C GLY A 430 -14.90 12.98 4.51
N ARG A 431 -14.06 12.36 3.67
CA ARG A 431 -13.46 11.05 3.97
C ARG A 431 -12.50 11.11 5.17
N LEU A 432 -11.69 12.15 5.26
CA LEU A 432 -10.83 12.37 6.43
C LEU A 432 -11.67 12.49 7.70
N ARG A 433 -12.75 13.29 7.66
CA ARG A 433 -13.70 13.44 8.77
C ARG A 433 -14.27 12.08 9.20
N GLU A 434 -14.80 11.28 8.26
CA GLU A 434 -15.35 9.94 8.52
C GLU A 434 -14.28 9.01 9.17
N SER A 435 -13.06 9.07 8.67
CA SER A 435 -11.96 8.27 9.19
C SER A 435 -11.59 8.66 10.64
N VAL A 436 -11.59 9.96 10.94
CA VAL A 436 -11.33 10.48 12.31
C VAL A 436 -12.49 10.13 13.23
N ILE A 437 -13.76 10.27 12.80
CA ILE A 437 -14.94 9.82 13.56
C ILE A 437 -14.79 8.34 13.92
N GLY A 438 -14.51 7.47 12.93
CA GLY A 438 -14.34 6.05 13.19
C GLY A 438 -13.17 5.72 14.13
N ALA A 439 -12.11 6.52 14.14
CA ALA A 439 -11.01 6.38 15.09
C ALA A 439 -11.41 6.76 16.52
N LEU A 440 -12.16 7.86 16.68
CA LEU A 440 -12.69 8.30 17.98
C LEU A 440 -13.72 7.33 18.54
N GLU A 441 -14.64 6.82 17.71
CA GLU A 441 -15.61 5.81 18.12
C GLU A 441 -14.95 4.53 18.60
N ARG A 442 -13.92 4.04 17.89
CA ARG A 442 -13.13 2.88 18.33
C ARG A 442 -12.48 3.13 19.69
N ARG A 443 -11.92 4.33 19.93
CA ARG A 443 -11.35 4.68 21.23
C ARG A 443 -12.41 4.71 22.33
N LEU A 444 -13.57 5.32 22.09
CA LEU A 444 -14.68 5.38 23.04
C LEU A 444 -15.19 3.98 23.40
N GLN A 445 -15.29 3.08 22.41
CA GLN A 445 -15.66 1.69 22.60
C GLN A 445 -14.58 0.90 23.37
N ALA A 446 -13.30 1.12 23.08
CA ALA A 446 -12.19 0.52 23.81
C ALA A 446 -12.21 0.93 25.29
N GLU A 447 -12.44 2.19 25.60
CA GLU A 447 -12.57 2.69 26.98
C GLU A 447 -13.83 2.22 27.70
N ALA A 448 -14.94 2.00 27.00
CA ALA A 448 -16.15 1.43 27.59
C ALA A 448 -15.96 -0.04 28.02
N VAL A 449 -15.05 -0.75 27.36
CA VAL A 449 -14.69 -2.16 27.68
C VAL A 449 -13.63 -2.25 28.79
N HIS A 450 -12.88 -1.18 29.09
CA HIS A 450 -11.85 -1.16 30.14
C HIS A 450 -12.37 -1.24 31.59
N GLY A 451 -13.70 -1.28 31.78
CA GLY A 451 -14.31 -1.66 33.07
C GLY A 451 -14.28 -3.17 33.35
N VAL A 452 -13.87 -4.00 32.38
CA VAL A 452 -13.77 -5.48 32.51
C VAL A 452 -12.46 -5.90 31.85
N SER A 453 -11.53 -6.41 32.66
CA SER A 453 -10.26 -7.08 32.35
C SER A 453 -9.72 -7.04 30.92
N SER A 454 -8.64 -6.29 30.71
CA SER A 454 -8.08 -5.82 29.44
C SER A 454 -7.07 -6.74 28.75
N THR A 455 -7.22 -8.05 28.83
CA THR A 455 -6.40 -8.99 28.04
C THR A 455 -7.30 -9.81 27.14
N LEU A 456 -6.94 -9.88 25.84
CA LEU A 456 -7.51 -10.89 24.93
C LEU A 456 -7.48 -12.23 25.66
N PRO A 457 -8.62 -12.92 25.83
CA PRO A 457 -8.63 -14.27 26.36
C PRO A 457 -7.57 -15.08 25.62
N GLU A 458 -6.74 -15.82 26.32
CA GLU A 458 -5.63 -16.59 25.70
C GLU A 458 -6.13 -17.49 24.58
N GLN A 459 -7.37 -17.99 24.70
CA GLN A 459 -8.07 -18.74 23.65
C GLN A 459 -8.25 -17.96 22.35
N ASN A 460 -8.55 -16.67 22.41
CA ASN A 460 -8.72 -15.84 21.20
C ASN A 460 -7.38 -15.53 20.54
N ARG A 461 -6.33 -15.30 21.34
CA ARG A 461 -4.97 -15.14 20.81
C ARG A 461 -4.49 -16.40 20.11
N GLU A 462 -4.72 -17.56 20.72
CA GLU A 462 -4.33 -18.84 20.13
C GLU A 462 -5.14 -19.14 18.87
N ALA A 463 -6.44 -18.83 18.84
CA ALA A 463 -7.28 -19.00 17.66
C ALA A 463 -6.80 -18.12 16.48
N LEU A 464 -6.41 -16.86 16.73
CA LEU A 464 -5.85 -16.00 15.69
C LEU A 464 -4.49 -16.48 15.20
N ARG A 465 -3.60 -16.92 16.10
CA ARG A 465 -2.31 -17.51 15.72
C ARG A 465 -2.47 -18.80 14.92
N GLU A 466 -3.44 -19.63 15.29
CA GLU A 466 -3.72 -20.86 14.55
C GLU A 466 -4.24 -20.57 13.15
N GLY A 467 -5.07 -19.53 12.97
CA GLY A 467 -5.48 -19.05 11.65
C GLY A 467 -4.31 -18.64 10.76
N ASP A 468 -3.35 -17.88 11.30
CA ASP A 468 -2.13 -17.51 10.58
C ASP A 468 -1.30 -18.76 10.17
N ARG A 469 -1.11 -19.72 11.08
CA ARG A 469 -0.40 -20.99 10.81
C ARG A 469 -1.06 -21.83 9.72
N LEU A 470 -2.40 -21.86 9.71
CA LEU A 470 -3.16 -22.59 8.68
C LEU A 470 -2.93 -21.99 7.29
N LEU A 471 -2.93 -20.66 7.18
CA LEU A 471 -2.64 -19.95 5.92
C LEU A 471 -1.19 -20.16 5.45
N GLU A 472 -0.23 -20.17 6.37
CA GLU A 472 1.17 -20.46 6.06
C GLU A 472 1.37 -21.91 5.58
N ARG A 473 0.72 -22.88 6.24
CA ARG A 473 0.76 -24.27 5.83
C ARG A 473 0.19 -24.47 4.44
N ALA A 474 -1.00 -23.91 4.15
CA ALA A 474 -1.62 -23.97 2.85
C ALA A 474 -0.73 -23.36 1.76
N GLN A 475 -0.07 -22.23 2.05
CA GLN A 475 0.87 -21.62 1.13
C GLN A 475 2.13 -22.47 0.91
N GLY A 476 2.63 -23.14 1.94
CA GLY A 476 3.71 -24.12 1.82
C GLY A 476 3.35 -25.28 0.91
N GLU A 477 2.12 -25.80 1.00
CA GLU A 477 1.64 -26.88 0.14
C GLU A 477 1.60 -26.46 -1.34
N SER A 478 1.23 -25.22 -1.65
CA SER A 478 1.22 -24.71 -3.03
C SER A 478 2.59 -24.80 -3.71
N PHE A 479 3.65 -24.62 -2.95
CA PHE A 479 5.04 -24.66 -3.45
C PHE A 479 5.44 -26.04 -3.98
N PHE A 480 4.93 -27.10 -3.35
CA PHE A 480 5.26 -28.49 -3.74
C PHE A 480 4.36 -29.07 -4.82
N LEU A 481 3.25 -28.40 -5.13
CA LEU A 481 2.24 -28.89 -6.06
C LEU A 481 2.80 -29.13 -7.46
N THR A 482 3.58 -28.18 -7.99
CA THR A 482 4.20 -28.32 -9.32
C THR A 482 5.10 -29.55 -9.38
N ARG A 483 5.94 -29.75 -8.38
CA ARG A 483 6.85 -30.91 -8.30
C ARG A 483 6.09 -32.23 -8.15
N LYS A 484 4.96 -32.23 -7.44
CA LYS A 484 4.12 -33.42 -7.24
C LYS A 484 3.49 -33.86 -8.55
N ILE A 485 2.92 -32.92 -9.32
CA ILE A 485 2.26 -33.22 -10.60
C ILE A 485 3.29 -33.60 -11.67
N THR A 486 4.37 -32.87 -11.80
CA THR A 486 5.39 -33.16 -12.82
C THR A 486 6.11 -34.49 -12.61
N LYS A 487 6.28 -34.96 -11.37
CA LYS A 487 6.83 -36.27 -11.06
C LYS A 487 5.97 -37.46 -11.54
N MET A 488 4.70 -37.21 -11.85
CA MET A 488 3.78 -38.25 -12.29
C MET A 488 3.98 -38.68 -13.77
N HIS A 489 4.77 -37.91 -14.55
CA HIS A 489 4.91 -38.15 -15.99
C HIS A 489 5.32 -39.58 -16.34
N GLY A 490 6.31 -40.14 -15.64
CA GLY A 490 6.76 -41.51 -15.86
C GLY A 490 5.67 -42.54 -15.56
N ALA A 491 4.98 -42.39 -14.41
CA ALA A 491 3.88 -43.26 -14.04
C ALA A 491 2.70 -43.21 -15.03
N ILE A 492 2.42 -42.02 -15.59
CA ILE A 492 1.40 -41.81 -16.61
C ILE A 492 1.76 -42.61 -17.89
N ILE A 493 3.03 -42.50 -18.34
CA ILE A 493 3.52 -43.22 -19.52
C ILE A 493 3.45 -44.74 -19.30
N ASP A 494 3.90 -45.23 -18.14
CA ASP A 494 3.92 -46.66 -17.81
C ASP A 494 2.50 -47.25 -17.78
N ILE A 495 1.58 -46.61 -17.08
CA ILE A 495 0.19 -47.06 -16.96
C ILE A 495 -0.55 -46.94 -18.30
N ALA A 496 -0.33 -45.86 -19.03
CA ALA A 496 -0.91 -45.66 -20.35
C ALA A 496 -0.41 -46.74 -21.34
N ALA A 497 0.88 -47.06 -21.33
CA ALA A 497 1.46 -48.09 -22.18
C ALA A 497 0.85 -49.47 -21.92
N GLN A 498 0.67 -49.81 -20.63
CA GLN A 498 0.03 -51.08 -20.25
C GLN A 498 -1.45 -51.16 -20.71
N ARG A 499 -2.21 -50.09 -20.53
CA ARG A 499 -3.61 -50.00 -20.93
C ARG A 499 -3.77 -49.99 -22.45
N ILE A 500 -2.95 -49.25 -23.18
CA ILE A 500 -2.94 -49.23 -24.65
C ILE A 500 -2.59 -50.63 -25.19
N ALA A 501 -1.56 -51.27 -24.64
CA ALA A 501 -1.18 -52.65 -25.05
C ALA A 501 -2.30 -53.65 -24.82
N ALA A 502 -3.02 -53.57 -23.71
CA ALA A 502 -4.19 -54.37 -23.44
C ALA A 502 -5.32 -54.10 -24.46
N GLY A 503 -5.65 -52.83 -24.70
CA GLY A 503 -6.67 -52.45 -25.68
C GLY A 503 -6.38 -52.92 -27.10
N LEU A 504 -5.11 -52.83 -27.53
CA LEU A 504 -4.69 -53.30 -28.85
C LEU A 504 -4.73 -54.83 -29.02
N ILE A 505 -4.76 -55.61 -27.94
CA ILE A 505 -4.94 -57.06 -27.96
C ILE A 505 -6.42 -57.42 -27.95
N ASP A 506 -7.21 -56.75 -27.13
CA ASP A 506 -8.62 -57.10 -26.88
C ASP A 506 -9.56 -56.56 -27.97
N SER A 507 -9.19 -55.49 -28.73
CA SER A 507 -9.97 -55.00 -29.87
C SER A 507 -9.06 -54.31 -30.92
N ASP A 508 -9.40 -54.50 -32.21
CA ASP A 508 -8.67 -53.83 -33.31
C ASP A 508 -9.02 -52.34 -33.45
N ASP A 509 -10.08 -51.84 -32.80
CA ASP A 509 -10.59 -50.48 -32.88
C ASP A 509 -10.25 -49.60 -31.66
N ALA A 510 -9.42 -50.06 -30.71
CA ALA A 510 -9.10 -49.30 -29.53
C ALA A 510 -8.23 -48.10 -29.87
N SER A 511 -8.77 -46.87 -29.72
CA SER A 511 -8.03 -45.64 -29.92
C SER A 511 -7.01 -45.44 -28.80
N ALA A 512 -5.73 -45.54 -29.14
CA ALA A 512 -4.63 -45.27 -28.21
C ALA A 512 -4.74 -43.84 -27.59
N ALA A 513 -5.24 -42.88 -28.36
CA ALA A 513 -5.49 -41.53 -27.92
C ALA A 513 -6.54 -41.42 -26.80
N SER A 514 -7.64 -42.17 -26.93
CA SER A 514 -8.70 -42.21 -25.91
C SER A 514 -8.21 -42.85 -24.60
N ILE A 515 -7.52 -43.99 -24.69
CA ILE A 515 -6.97 -44.69 -23.52
C ILE A 515 -5.93 -43.82 -22.79
N PHE A 516 -5.09 -43.11 -23.54
CA PHE A 516 -4.12 -42.18 -22.95
C PHE A 516 -4.82 -41.04 -22.25
N SER A 517 -5.80 -40.40 -22.88
CA SER A 517 -6.61 -39.31 -22.34
C SER A 517 -7.31 -39.71 -21.04
N GLU A 518 -7.96 -40.85 -21.01
CA GLU A 518 -8.60 -41.40 -19.79
C GLU A 518 -7.59 -41.66 -18.68
N THR A 519 -6.44 -42.22 -19.02
CA THR A 519 -5.39 -42.55 -18.06
C THR A 519 -4.81 -41.27 -17.46
N LEU A 520 -4.50 -40.30 -18.30
CA LEU A 520 -4.00 -38.97 -17.89
C LEU A 520 -4.99 -38.26 -16.97
N THR A 521 -6.27 -38.19 -17.38
CA THR A 521 -7.34 -37.55 -16.60
C THR A 521 -7.56 -38.27 -15.27
N SER A 522 -7.58 -39.58 -15.24
CA SER A 522 -7.77 -40.38 -14.02
C SER A 522 -6.63 -40.22 -13.02
N LEU A 523 -5.38 -40.17 -13.49
CA LEU A 523 -4.22 -40.06 -12.61
C LEU A 523 -4.07 -38.62 -12.05
N ILE A 524 -4.43 -37.61 -12.83
CA ILE A 524 -4.39 -36.22 -12.37
C ILE A 524 -5.55 -35.86 -11.43
N ALA A 525 -6.67 -36.55 -11.53
CA ALA A 525 -7.87 -36.27 -10.75
C ALA A 525 -7.64 -36.27 -9.24
N GLU A 526 -6.87 -37.22 -8.70
CA GLU A 526 -6.60 -37.29 -7.25
C GLU A 526 -5.75 -36.14 -6.71
N PRO A 527 -4.59 -35.74 -7.29
CA PRO A 527 -3.87 -34.56 -6.87
C PRO A 527 -4.71 -33.29 -6.93
N VAL A 528 -5.55 -33.15 -7.94
CA VAL A 528 -6.45 -32.03 -8.15
C VAL A 528 -7.52 -31.98 -7.06
N ALA A 529 -8.19 -33.11 -6.80
CA ALA A 529 -9.16 -33.21 -5.72
C ALA A 529 -8.53 -32.97 -4.32
N ALA A 530 -7.30 -33.46 -4.12
CA ALA A 530 -6.56 -33.22 -2.89
C ALA A 530 -6.28 -31.72 -2.67
N THR A 531 -5.94 -30.98 -3.74
CA THR A 531 -5.72 -29.54 -3.67
C THR A 531 -6.99 -28.78 -3.30
N LEU A 532 -8.13 -29.16 -3.90
CA LEU A 532 -9.42 -28.57 -3.56
C LEU A 532 -9.79 -28.85 -2.10
N ARG A 533 -9.63 -30.09 -1.65
CA ARG A 533 -9.87 -30.47 -0.24
C ARG A 533 -9.00 -29.67 0.72
N SER A 534 -7.73 -29.46 0.42
CA SER A 534 -6.82 -28.67 1.27
C SER A 534 -7.31 -27.23 1.44
N ILE A 535 -7.75 -26.55 0.37
CA ILE A 535 -8.28 -25.19 0.44
C ILE A 535 -9.60 -25.16 1.22
N GLU A 536 -10.50 -26.10 0.99
CA GLU A 536 -11.77 -26.19 1.72
C GLU A 536 -11.55 -26.45 3.22
N GLN A 537 -10.64 -27.34 3.57
CA GLN A 537 -10.26 -27.59 4.97
C GLN A 537 -9.64 -26.34 5.63
N THR A 538 -8.79 -25.60 4.89
CA THR A 538 -8.22 -24.35 5.38
C THR A 538 -9.33 -23.32 5.62
N ARG A 539 -10.28 -23.19 4.69
CA ARG A 539 -11.43 -22.27 4.82
C ARG A 539 -12.30 -22.61 6.03
N GLU A 540 -12.63 -23.89 6.22
CA GLU A 540 -13.42 -24.35 7.38
C GLU A 540 -12.69 -24.15 8.70
N ALA A 541 -11.38 -24.41 8.74
CA ALA A 541 -10.57 -24.22 9.94
C ALA A 541 -10.43 -22.74 10.31
N LEU A 542 -10.29 -21.85 9.31
CA LEU A 542 -10.32 -20.40 9.52
C LEU A 542 -11.69 -19.94 10.03
N ALA A 543 -12.79 -20.44 9.48
CA ALA A 543 -14.14 -20.12 9.95
C ALA A 543 -14.33 -20.52 11.42
N LYS A 544 -13.82 -21.69 11.82
CA LYS A 544 -13.84 -22.14 13.23
C LYS A 544 -13.00 -21.22 14.14
N ALA A 545 -11.79 -20.82 13.69
CA ALA A 545 -10.95 -19.89 14.45
C ALA A 545 -11.66 -18.54 14.63
N MET A 546 -12.29 -18.01 13.59
CA MET A 546 -13.08 -16.78 13.66
C MET A 546 -14.29 -16.93 14.60
N GLN A 547 -14.96 -18.07 14.59
CA GLN A 547 -16.09 -18.36 15.44
C GLN A 547 -15.71 -18.42 16.94
N VAL A 548 -14.53 -18.95 17.28
CA VAL A 548 -14.00 -18.91 18.66
C VAL A 548 -13.81 -17.49 19.12
N VAL A 549 -13.22 -16.62 18.27
CA VAL A 549 -13.00 -15.21 18.59
C VAL A 549 -14.32 -14.44 18.75
N THR A 550 -15.33 -14.74 17.95
CA THR A 550 -16.64 -14.06 17.98
C THR A 550 -17.56 -14.56 19.07
N SER A 551 -17.45 -15.81 19.52
CA SER A 551 -18.25 -16.36 20.62
C SER A 551 -18.02 -15.62 21.95
N THR A 552 -16.86 -14.98 22.09
CA THR A 552 -16.50 -14.11 23.22
C THR A 552 -16.87 -12.64 23.00
N SER A 553 -17.37 -12.26 21.80
CA SER A 553 -17.69 -10.88 21.43
C SER A 553 -19.13 -10.80 20.90
N ARG A 554 -19.93 -9.87 21.43
CA ARG A 554 -21.36 -9.69 21.07
C ARG A 554 -21.64 -9.17 19.65
N ASN A 555 -20.66 -8.96 18.81
CA ASN A 555 -20.82 -8.45 17.43
C ASN A 555 -20.52 -9.54 16.41
N GLY A 556 -21.44 -9.70 15.45
CA GLY A 556 -21.57 -10.82 14.53
C GLY A 556 -20.37 -11.13 13.65
N VAL A 557 -20.37 -12.39 13.24
CA VAL A 557 -19.46 -13.00 12.25
C VAL A 557 -19.68 -12.33 10.89
N PRO A 558 -18.65 -12.09 10.06
CA PRO A 558 -18.84 -11.88 8.62
C PRO A 558 -19.58 -13.09 8.05
N ASP A 559 -20.64 -12.87 7.30
CA ASP A 559 -21.61 -13.91 6.93
C ASP A 559 -21.04 -15.13 6.23
N GLU A 560 -19.91 -15.08 5.53
CA GLU A 560 -19.17 -16.27 5.05
C GLU A 560 -17.76 -15.87 4.57
N LEU A 561 -16.77 -16.73 4.84
CA LEU A 561 -15.48 -16.65 4.16
C LEU A 561 -15.66 -16.90 2.65
N PRO A 562 -14.96 -16.17 1.79
CA PRO A 562 -15.11 -16.30 0.35
C PRO A 562 -14.83 -17.73 -0.12
N LYS A 563 -15.68 -18.23 -1.04
CA LYS A 563 -15.48 -19.52 -1.68
C LYS A 563 -14.37 -19.42 -2.73
N PRO A 564 -13.55 -20.46 -2.92
CA PRO A 564 -12.53 -20.47 -3.96
C PRO A 564 -13.18 -20.30 -5.34
N ALA A 565 -12.51 -19.55 -6.23
CA ALA A 565 -12.92 -19.40 -7.62
C ALA A 565 -12.96 -20.77 -8.33
N GLY A 566 -13.65 -20.85 -9.47
CA GLY A 566 -13.72 -22.08 -10.26
C GLY A 566 -12.32 -22.66 -10.56
N MET A 567 -12.11 -23.91 -10.23
CA MET A 567 -10.83 -24.60 -10.42
C MET A 567 -10.51 -24.76 -11.92
N PRO A 568 -9.25 -24.59 -12.36
CA PRO A 568 -8.88 -24.76 -13.77
C PRO A 568 -9.10 -26.22 -14.22
N MET A 569 -9.89 -26.38 -15.28
CA MET A 569 -10.17 -27.70 -15.87
C MET A 569 -8.95 -28.23 -16.61
N VAL A 570 -8.80 -29.56 -16.61
CA VAL A 570 -7.77 -30.25 -17.39
C VAL A 570 -8.29 -30.41 -18.81
N ASP A 571 -7.70 -29.73 -19.78
CA ASP A 571 -7.97 -29.95 -21.19
C ASP A 571 -6.87 -30.84 -21.81
N VAL A 572 -7.15 -32.10 -21.94
CA VAL A 572 -6.23 -33.11 -22.49
C VAL A 572 -6.34 -33.25 -24.02
N SER A 573 -7.25 -32.50 -24.65
CA SER A 573 -7.60 -32.69 -26.06
C SER A 573 -6.43 -32.41 -27.02
N GLU A 574 -5.56 -31.45 -26.70
CA GLU A 574 -4.40 -31.09 -27.53
C GLU A 574 -3.32 -32.19 -27.54
N ILE A 575 -3.04 -32.79 -26.38
CA ILE A 575 -2.03 -33.85 -26.25
C ILE A 575 -2.55 -35.17 -26.80
N SER A 576 -3.83 -35.51 -26.58
CA SER A 576 -4.38 -36.78 -27.00
C SER A 576 -4.53 -36.91 -28.52
N LYS A 577 -4.84 -35.84 -29.23
CA LYS A 577 -5.01 -35.83 -30.72
C LYS A 577 -3.73 -36.21 -31.47
N THR A 578 -2.58 -36.04 -30.90
CA THR A 578 -1.29 -36.34 -31.54
C THR A 578 -0.82 -37.79 -31.34
N ILE A 579 -1.49 -38.56 -30.45
CA ILE A 579 -1.04 -39.90 -30.09
C ILE A 579 -1.54 -40.92 -31.08
N VAL A 580 -0.63 -41.43 -31.91
CA VAL A 580 -0.87 -42.50 -32.86
C VAL A 580 0.05 -43.69 -32.53
N VAL A 581 -0.52 -44.79 -32.08
CA VAL A 581 0.21 -46.03 -31.84
C VAL A 581 -0.37 -47.10 -32.75
N GLU A 582 0.38 -47.44 -33.78
CA GLU A 582 0.00 -48.55 -34.68
C GLU A 582 0.33 -49.92 -34.06
N LYS A 583 -0.53 -50.93 -34.30
CA LYS A 583 -0.36 -52.30 -33.83
C LYS A 583 0.77 -52.98 -34.64
N PRO A 584 1.90 -53.30 -34.01
CA PRO A 584 2.99 -53.95 -34.75
C PRO A 584 2.62 -55.43 -34.98
N THR A 585 2.53 -55.81 -36.23
CA THR A 585 2.02 -57.13 -36.68
C THR A 585 2.81 -58.32 -36.14
N VAL A 586 4.08 -58.16 -35.82
CA VAL A 586 4.96 -59.25 -35.31
C VAL A 586 5.04 -59.30 -33.78
N ILE A 587 5.02 -58.14 -33.13
CA ILE A 587 5.24 -58.05 -31.67
C ILE A 587 3.99 -58.50 -30.87
N SER A 588 2.82 -58.42 -31.45
CA SER A 588 1.57 -58.91 -30.82
C SER A 588 1.57 -60.43 -30.52
N LEU A 589 2.46 -61.20 -31.18
CA LEU A 589 2.63 -62.66 -30.97
C LEU A 589 3.44 -62.99 -29.70
N PHE A 590 4.18 -61.99 -29.12
CA PHE A 590 5.08 -62.21 -27.98
C PHE A 590 4.46 -61.94 -26.59
N GLY A 591 3.18 -61.63 -26.53
CA GLY A 591 2.45 -61.42 -25.26
C GLY A 591 2.39 -59.97 -24.76
N LYS A 592 1.49 -59.72 -23.76
CA LYS A 592 1.11 -58.40 -23.27
C LYS A 592 2.32 -57.56 -22.78
N GLY A 593 3.30 -58.17 -22.12
CA GLY A 593 4.45 -57.47 -21.56
C GLY A 593 5.41 -56.89 -22.60
N VAL A 594 5.66 -57.66 -23.69
CA VAL A 594 6.56 -57.19 -24.77
C VAL A 594 5.92 -56.05 -25.55
N LEU A 595 4.60 -56.13 -25.81
CA LEU A 595 3.85 -55.09 -26.46
C LEU A 595 3.79 -53.84 -25.58
N ALA A 596 3.57 -53.94 -24.27
CA ALA A 596 3.58 -52.81 -23.35
C ALA A 596 4.93 -52.11 -23.33
N SER A 597 6.06 -52.83 -23.28
CA SER A 597 7.40 -52.27 -23.34
C SER A 597 7.72 -51.56 -24.68
N HIS A 598 7.14 -52.08 -25.79
CA HIS A 598 7.25 -51.41 -27.08
C HIS A 598 6.47 -50.09 -27.13
N VAL A 599 5.23 -50.10 -26.67
CA VAL A 599 4.35 -48.93 -26.58
C VAL A 599 4.97 -47.87 -25.63
N GLN A 600 5.48 -48.31 -24.48
CA GLN A 600 6.16 -47.44 -23.52
C GLN A 600 7.32 -46.70 -24.17
N ARG A 601 8.23 -47.41 -24.83
CA ARG A 601 9.39 -46.82 -25.50
C ARG A 601 9.00 -45.86 -26.60
N LYS A 602 7.90 -46.13 -27.33
CA LYS A 602 7.38 -45.25 -28.35
C LYS A 602 6.78 -43.98 -27.75
N LEU A 603 6.04 -44.08 -26.64
CA LEU A 603 5.49 -42.92 -25.90
C LEU A 603 6.61 -42.08 -25.31
N GLU A 604 7.63 -42.69 -24.70
CA GLU A 604 8.79 -41.95 -24.15
C GLU A 604 9.54 -41.18 -25.27
N GLN A 605 9.80 -41.82 -26.40
CA GLN A 605 10.53 -41.15 -27.48
C GLN A 605 9.78 -40.01 -28.15
N GLN A 606 8.46 -40.12 -28.27
CA GLN A 606 7.65 -39.17 -29.06
C GLN A 606 6.93 -38.13 -28.19
N TYR A 607 6.55 -38.47 -26.96
CA TYR A 607 5.60 -37.67 -26.18
C TYR A 607 6.11 -37.27 -24.77
N ASP A 608 7.24 -37.81 -24.29
CA ASP A 608 7.75 -37.49 -22.94
C ASP A 608 7.88 -36.01 -22.69
N ARG A 609 8.52 -35.28 -23.62
CA ARG A 609 8.71 -33.86 -23.52
C ARG A 609 7.40 -33.08 -23.58
N ALA A 610 6.51 -33.42 -24.49
CA ALA A 610 5.20 -32.75 -24.63
C ALA A 610 4.31 -32.99 -23.41
N LEU A 611 4.33 -34.21 -22.84
CA LEU A 611 3.63 -34.55 -21.61
C LEU A 611 4.19 -33.76 -20.41
N LEU A 612 5.53 -33.65 -20.30
CA LEU A 612 6.18 -32.90 -19.23
C LEU A 612 5.85 -31.39 -19.31
N GLU A 613 5.87 -30.83 -20.51
CA GLU A 613 5.50 -29.42 -20.76
C GLU A 613 4.01 -29.19 -20.40
N PHE A 614 3.11 -30.08 -20.80
CA PHE A 614 1.70 -30.04 -20.46
C PHE A 614 1.47 -30.11 -18.94
N LEU A 615 2.08 -31.10 -18.25
CA LEU A 615 1.96 -31.25 -16.82
C LEU A 615 2.52 -30.04 -16.07
N SER A 616 3.62 -29.46 -16.55
CA SER A 616 4.21 -28.26 -15.97
C SER A 616 3.31 -27.05 -16.14
N LEU A 617 2.71 -26.86 -17.31
CA LEU A 617 1.76 -25.77 -17.59
C LEU A 617 0.50 -25.91 -16.71
N TYR A 618 -0.07 -27.10 -16.64
CA TYR A 618 -1.25 -27.35 -15.82
C TYR A 618 -0.97 -27.21 -14.33
N ALA A 619 0.15 -27.75 -13.85
CA ALA A 619 0.59 -27.62 -12.47
C ALA A 619 0.79 -26.15 -12.07
N ASN A 620 1.35 -25.32 -12.97
CA ASN A 620 1.49 -23.89 -12.73
C ASN A 620 0.14 -23.16 -12.71
N ARG A 621 -0.83 -23.55 -13.55
CA ARG A 621 -2.20 -23.00 -13.49
C ARG A 621 -2.89 -23.35 -12.17
N LEU A 622 -2.78 -24.61 -11.73
CA LEU A 622 -3.37 -25.09 -10.48
C LEU A 622 -2.70 -24.41 -9.26
N ARG A 623 -1.37 -24.25 -9.29
CA ARG A 623 -0.63 -23.53 -8.25
C ARG A 623 -1.10 -22.08 -8.14
N ARG A 624 -1.22 -21.34 -9.26
CA ARG A 624 -1.72 -19.96 -9.26
C ARG A 624 -3.14 -19.87 -8.71
N TRP A 625 -4.01 -20.79 -9.09
CA TRP A 625 -5.37 -20.85 -8.55
C TRP A 625 -5.39 -21.10 -7.04
N MET A 626 -4.53 -21.99 -6.54
CA MET A 626 -4.36 -22.25 -5.11
C MET A 626 -3.83 -21.01 -4.37
N GLU A 627 -2.77 -20.38 -4.88
CA GLU A 627 -2.19 -19.15 -4.32
C GLU A 627 -3.22 -18.02 -4.29
N GLN A 628 -4.00 -17.85 -5.33
CA GLN A 628 -5.07 -16.84 -5.40
C GLN A 628 -6.19 -17.12 -4.40
N SER A 629 -6.62 -18.38 -4.27
CA SER A 629 -7.62 -18.77 -3.28
C SER A 629 -7.13 -18.55 -1.84
N ILE A 630 -5.87 -18.88 -1.54
CA ILE A 630 -5.24 -18.65 -0.24
C ILE A 630 -5.11 -17.14 0.04
N SER A 631 -4.72 -16.34 -0.96
CA SER A 631 -4.63 -14.88 -0.83
C SER A 631 -5.99 -14.27 -0.48
N THR A 632 -7.05 -14.72 -1.13
CA THR A 632 -8.42 -14.27 -0.86
C THR A 632 -8.86 -14.61 0.57
N LEU A 633 -8.59 -15.84 1.02
CA LEU A 633 -8.86 -16.26 2.40
C LEU A 633 -8.01 -15.49 3.41
N ARG A 634 -6.73 -15.25 3.10
CA ARG A 634 -5.82 -14.46 3.93
C ARG A 634 -6.32 -13.05 4.11
N ASN A 635 -6.71 -12.36 3.04
CA ASN A 635 -7.22 -10.99 3.10
C ASN A 635 -8.47 -10.90 4.00
N ALA A 636 -9.42 -11.82 3.82
CA ALA A 636 -10.63 -11.87 4.65
C ALA A 636 -10.31 -12.14 6.12
N PHE A 637 -9.39 -13.07 6.41
CA PHE A 637 -8.96 -13.39 7.77
C PHE A 637 -8.14 -12.27 8.39
N THR A 638 -7.24 -11.61 7.65
CA THR A 638 -6.42 -10.48 8.15
C THR A 638 -7.31 -9.30 8.54
N ILE A 639 -8.27 -8.93 7.70
CA ILE A 639 -9.24 -7.86 8.03
C ILE A 639 -9.97 -8.20 9.34
N PHE A 640 -10.43 -9.43 9.49
CA PHE A 640 -11.07 -9.89 10.73
C PHE A 640 -10.10 -9.89 11.92
N ALA A 641 -8.92 -10.44 11.76
CA ALA A 641 -7.90 -10.53 12.80
C ALA A 641 -7.44 -9.14 13.26
N ASP A 642 -7.19 -8.20 12.32
CA ASP A 642 -6.76 -6.84 12.64
C ASP A 642 -7.86 -6.05 13.34
N MET A 643 -9.12 -6.23 12.94
CA MET A 643 -10.26 -5.64 13.63
C MET A 643 -10.36 -6.14 15.09
N HIS A 644 -10.08 -7.42 15.31
CA HIS A 644 -10.08 -7.99 16.66
C HIS A 644 -8.78 -7.75 17.43
N ARG A 645 -7.61 -7.70 16.77
CA ARG A 645 -6.33 -7.30 17.39
C ARG A 645 -6.36 -5.81 17.77
N ALA A 646 -6.76 -4.92 16.88
CA ALA A 646 -6.88 -3.49 17.17
C ALA A 646 -7.83 -3.19 18.33
N ARG A 647 -8.84 -4.03 18.52
CA ARG A 647 -9.78 -3.91 19.63
C ARG A 647 -9.15 -4.23 21.00
N PHE A 648 -8.04 -4.99 21.05
CA PHE A 648 -7.39 -5.47 22.24
C PHE A 648 -5.90 -5.07 22.37
N GLU A 649 -5.24 -4.74 21.24
CA GLU A 649 -3.85 -4.25 21.18
C GLU A 649 -3.78 -2.72 21.16
N ALA A 650 -4.90 -2.02 21.11
CA ALA A 650 -5.00 -0.65 21.58
C ALA A 650 -4.84 -0.62 23.12
N ALA A 651 -3.74 -1.24 23.60
CA ALA A 651 -3.17 -0.90 24.88
C ALA A 651 -2.84 0.59 24.85
N PRO A 652 -3.08 1.34 25.92
CA PRO A 652 -2.96 2.78 25.95
C PRO A 652 -1.51 3.17 25.67
N ILE A 653 -1.21 3.55 24.44
CA ILE A 653 -0.12 4.46 24.19
C ILE A 653 -0.58 5.76 24.86
N ALA A 654 -0.08 5.95 26.11
CA ALA A 654 -0.25 7.17 26.90
C ALA A 654 -1.66 7.82 26.77
N ALA A 655 -2.69 7.09 27.17
CA ALA A 655 -3.90 7.75 27.64
C ALA A 655 -3.61 8.30 29.05
N GLY A 656 -2.91 9.41 29.11
CA GLY A 656 -3.27 10.40 30.12
C GLY A 656 -4.75 10.63 29.89
N LEU A 657 -5.57 10.23 30.87
CA LEU A 657 -7.02 10.42 31.00
C LEU A 657 -7.62 11.33 29.90
N SER A 658 -7.83 10.78 28.72
CA SER A 658 -8.62 11.48 27.70
C SER A 658 -10.04 11.38 28.22
N ASP A 659 -10.56 12.49 28.68
CA ASP A 659 -11.88 12.58 29.30
C ASP A 659 -12.90 12.04 28.27
N LYS A 660 -13.65 10.99 28.62
CA LYS A 660 -14.73 10.44 27.76
C LYS A 660 -15.65 11.53 27.24
N SER A 661 -15.87 12.54 28.09
CA SER A 661 -16.66 13.70 27.72
C SER A 661 -16.01 14.53 26.61
N ALA A 662 -14.69 14.61 26.54
CA ALA A 662 -13.96 15.31 25.47
C ALA A 662 -14.09 14.57 24.15
N ILE A 663 -13.95 13.22 24.13
CA ILE A 663 -14.13 12.41 22.92
C ILE A 663 -15.57 12.52 22.42
N GLN A 664 -16.57 12.44 23.33
CA GLN A 664 -17.98 12.57 22.98
C GLN A 664 -18.31 13.93 22.40
N ASN A 665 -17.82 15.01 23.03
CA ASN A 665 -18.00 16.36 22.54
C ASN A 665 -17.36 16.57 21.14
N ASP A 666 -16.15 16.04 20.93
CA ASP A 666 -15.47 16.14 19.65
C ASP A 666 -16.16 15.30 18.55
N LEU A 667 -16.75 14.16 18.91
CA LEU A 667 -17.63 13.39 18.00
C LEU A 667 -18.89 14.19 17.62
N GLU A 668 -19.56 14.83 18.60
CA GLU A 668 -20.73 15.66 18.34
C GLU A 668 -20.40 16.83 17.41
N ILE A 669 -19.23 17.48 17.62
CA ILE A 669 -18.75 18.56 16.74
C ILE A 669 -18.56 18.03 15.32
N LEU A 670 -17.86 16.90 15.13
CA LEU A 670 -17.63 16.35 13.79
C LEU A 670 -18.91 15.82 13.13
N CYS A 671 -19.82 15.23 13.88
CA CYS A 671 -21.12 14.76 13.37
C CYS A 671 -22.06 15.89 13.02
N GLY A 672 -21.97 17.04 13.71
CA GLY A 672 -22.80 18.23 13.47
C GLY A 672 -22.46 19.00 12.18
N TRP A 673 -21.32 18.69 11.54
CA TRP A 673 -21.04 19.18 10.18
C TRP A 673 -21.92 18.40 9.19
N ASP A 674 -22.84 19.10 8.52
CA ASP A 674 -23.89 18.48 7.68
C ASP A 674 -23.30 17.58 6.60
N ALA A 675 -23.72 16.30 6.64
CA ALA A 675 -23.41 15.30 5.61
C ALA A 675 -24.07 15.66 4.27
N GLN A 676 -25.04 16.56 4.24
CA GLN A 676 -25.86 16.90 3.07
C GLN A 676 -24.99 17.49 1.96
N ASP A 677 -24.05 18.40 2.28
CA ASP A 677 -23.15 19.00 1.29
C ASP A 677 -22.14 17.99 0.69
N VAL A 678 -21.82 16.93 1.41
CA VAL A 678 -20.93 15.85 0.94
C VAL A 678 -21.69 14.85 0.09
N LEU A 679 -22.93 14.53 0.44
CA LEU A 679 -23.81 13.62 -0.31
C LEU A 679 -24.28 14.26 -1.63
N ASP A 680 -24.55 15.54 -1.65
CA ASP A 680 -24.91 16.28 -2.87
C ASP A 680 -23.75 16.32 -3.88
N ALA A 681 -22.50 16.35 -3.39
CA ALA A 681 -21.31 16.19 -4.24
C ALA A 681 -21.15 14.76 -4.82
N TRP A 682 -21.71 13.74 -4.16
CA TRP A 682 -21.77 12.36 -4.65
C TRP A 682 -22.88 12.14 -5.68
N SER A 683 -24.06 12.71 -5.42
CA SER A 683 -25.21 12.62 -6.32
C SER A 683 -24.99 13.40 -7.62
N ALA A 684 -24.20 14.47 -7.60
CA ALA A 684 -23.82 15.25 -8.78
C ALA A 684 -22.98 14.44 -9.78
N ASP A 685 -22.16 13.46 -9.32
CA ASP A 685 -21.39 12.58 -10.21
C ASP A 685 -22.26 11.49 -10.86
N ALA A 686 -23.30 11.03 -10.16
CA ALA A 686 -24.28 10.07 -10.70
C ALA A 686 -25.30 10.72 -11.63
N SER A 687 -25.50 12.03 -11.52
CA SER A 687 -26.46 12.83 -12.28
C SER A 687 -25.84 13.83 -13.26
N SER A 688 -24.52 13.79 -13.46
CA SER A 688 -23.83 14.66 -14.42
C SER A 688 -24.35 14.38 -15.84
N PRO A 689 -25.05 15.32 -16.49
CA PRO A 689 -25.79 15.05 -17.72
C PRO A 689 -24.94 14.81 -18.96
N ASN A 690 -23.61 14.79 -18.84
CA ASN A 690 -22.72 14.64 -19.98
C ASN A 690 -22.17 13.22 -20.22
N PHE A 691 -22.41 12.25 -19.32
CA PHE A 691 -22.00 10.87 -19.57
C PHE A 691 -23.08 9.99 -20.24
N SER A 692 -24.33 10.47 -20.36
CA SER A 692 -25.45 9.65 -20.89
C SER A 692 -26.04 10.15 -22.21
N LYS A 693 -25.46 11.15 -22.88
CA LYS A 693 -25.99 11.67 -24.15
C LYS A 693 -24.92 11.78 -25.21
N VAL A 694 -24.32 10.67 -25.60
CA VAL A 694 -23.89 10.42 -26.98
C VAL A 694 -24.00 8.91 -27.20
N THR A 695 -25.17 8.46 -27.55
CA THR A 695 -25.41 7.22 -28.28
C THR A 695 -25.02 7.43 -29.74
#